data_835574bf664cb6c071489349f6fa9da7
#
_entry.id   835574bf664cb6c071489349f6fa9da7
#
_cell.length_a   1.000
_cell.length_b   1.000
_cell.length_c   1.000
_cell.angle_alpha   90.00
_cell.angle_beta   90.00
_cell.angle_gamma   90.00
#
_symmetry.space_group_name_H-M   'P 1'
#
loop_
_entity.id
_entity.type
_entity.pdbx_description
1 polymer ?
#
loop_
_entity_poly.entity_id
_entity_poly.type
_entity_poly.pdbx_seq_one_letter_code
_entity_poly.pdbx_strand_id
1 'polypeptide(L)'
;MATDVMTAANGRWKEILEALAGLHAEQLSNRHQPCPACGGRDRYRFDDRDGSGSWFCNQCGGKDHLGGGGTGMDLLMRVRRWSFRQACEEVERYLGLEPAGTERHRPQPMSTGNGSGGKLPGPPATPAATGLPGHSSRPWRQPEQPPADAPPPALEQGAIAQWCYRDAAGNPLFWIQRLCLGGKGRKAFLHRVWLDGGWHRPSRRDPFSCEWPAPRPLYGLPGLAQRPEAQVLVVEGEGTADAAALLFPDHVVISWANGTNAIGKADWQPLAPLGLAGRSVTLWPDADAPGRKAMARLAALLREQGCRVQLVDPPAELPQGWDLADAEWSPAEAAEHLQQWLQPLPAAEAAAVEASNADEQESASAEPPAGGGAPFQCLGYDGEASYYRSGRTGQVLRLARSAHTATHLIALAPLAHWETLYPSRTGVNWSAVASDLYERSIAAGLFTPDRIRGRGAWWDDGRPLLHLGDRLVTPEGEHLITSPFRSRYVYQRMPRLDGPGDVEPLSVQEAAVIVSIANRFHWDVPASGTLLVGWVVLSPICGSLRWRPHVWLTGGAGSGKSAILDRYITPLLGDFALLVSGSTTEAALRQSICSDAVPVVFDEAESNERPDQQRMQGILSLARVASSESGASLLKGSPSGEVSRYRVRSMFLLSSIATALKQGADRSRFAQLTLRNPAELPKADRELHWASLDRDLDRHISSELGRRLIARTVGLIPMIRQAEGVFTRAAARHFDSQRLGDQYGTLMAGAWSLLSDVVPTQDEAEQCIACHDWESYSQSTELSDEQRCIQTILQHPLRVECPDRTVTRTIGELVELAAHQAHDLEISAELAGQALARQGLRLEPPHLLVSNTAEPVAQILRETAWAHGWAVVLLRLAGAQRRGPVRFCGAGMVTRAVAIPLAVL
;
A
#
# COMPACT_ATOMS: atom_id res chain seq x y z
N MET A 1 3.28 -29.83 -17.83
CA MET A 1 3.10 -29.35 -19.20
C MET A 1 3.86 -28.04 -19.45
N ALA A 2 3.45 -26.84 -18.94
CA ALA A 2 4.19 -25.60 -19.28
C ALA A 2 5.67 -25.56 -18.85
N THR A 3 6.03 -26.15 -17.72
CA THR A 3 7.43 -26.20 -17.24
C THR A 3 8.30 -27.14 -18.09
N ASP A 4 7.73 -28.21 -18.62
CA ASP A 4 8.46 -29.19 -19.43
C ASP A 4 8.74 -28.63 -20.83
N VAL A 5 7.78 -27.87 -21.41
CA VAL A 5 7.94 -27.25 -22.74
C VAL A 5 9.03 -26.16 -22.70
N MET A 6 9.01 -25.29 -21.66
CA MET A 6 10.01 -24.24 -21.51
C MET A 6 11.41 -24.82 -21.32
N THR A 7 11.52 -25.93 -20.58
CA THR A 7 12.79 -26.63 -20.36
C THR A 7 13.30 -27.25 -21.64
N ALA A 8 12.42 -27.91 -22.44
CA ALA A 8 12.78 -28.52 -23.70
C ALA A 8 13.10 -27.51 -24.81
N ALA A 9 12.52 -26.31 -24.77
CA ALA A 9 12.77 -25.21 -25.68
C ALA A 9 14.04 -24.41 -25.36
N ASN A 10 14.60 -24.59 -24.16
CA ASN A 10 15.79 -23.86 -23.74
C ASN A 10 17.00 -24.20 -24.62
N GLY A 11 17.72 -23.18 -25.10
CA GLY A 11 18.82 -23.30 -26.05
C GLY A 11 18.38 -23.54 -27.50
N ARG A 12 17.08 -23.72 -27.78
CA ARG A 12 16.52 -23.97 -29.12
C ARG A 12 15.62 -22.86 -29.66
N TRP A 13 15.56 -21.72 -28.99
CA TRP A 13 14.63 -20.66 -29.32
C TRP A 13 14.86 -20.04 -30.71
N LYS A 14 16.08 -20.03 -31.23
CA LYS A 14 16.34 -19.54 -32.59
C LYS A 14 15.60 -20.38 -33.63
N GLU A 15 15.79 -21.70 -33.61
CA GLU A 15 15.11 -22.63 -34.53
C GLU A 15 13.59 -22.62 -34.36
N ILE A 16 13.09 -22.53 -33.13
CA ILE A 16 11.66 -22.45 -32.82
C ILE A 16 11.05 -21.13 -33.38
N LEU A 17 11.71 -20.00 -33.20
CA LEU A 17 11.24 -18.71 -33.69
C LEU A 17 11.36 -18.59 -35.23
N GLU A 18 12.38 -19.19 -35.82
CA GLU A 18 12.47 -19.32 -37.30
C GLU A 18 11.31 -20.16 -37.85
N ALA A 19 11.05 -21.32 -37.28
CA ALA A 19 10.02 -22.22 -37.75
C ALA A 19 8.58 -21.74 -37.46
N LEU A 20 8.32 -21.33 -36.23
CA LEU A 20 6.97 -21.01 -35.76
C LEU A 20 6.61 -19.53 -35.90
N ALA A 21 7.56 -18.61 -35.80
CA ALA A 21 7.30 -17.19 -35.95
C ALA A 21 7.64 -16.65 -37.36
N GLY A 22 8.39 -17.40 -38.17
CA GLY A 22 8.83 -16.96 -39.47
C GLY A 22 9.89 -15.84 -39.41
N LEU A 23 10.69 -15.82 -38.36
CA LEU A 23 11.76 -14.84 -38.20
C LEU A 23 13.00 -15.29 -38.94
N HIS A 24 13.73 -14.34 -39.53
CA HIS A 24 14.98 -14.64 -40.26
C HIS A 24 16.18 -14.54 -39.31
N ALA A 25 17.26 -15.23 -39.63
CA ALA A 25 18.50 -15.25 -38.82
C ALA A 25 19.04 -13.87 -38.48
N GLU A 26 18.83 -12.87 -39.33
CA GLU A 26 19.20 -11.48 -39.06
C GLU A 26 18.41 -10.91 -37.88
N GLN A 27 17.12 -11.21 -37.78
CA GLN A 27 16.24 -10.78 -36.71
C GLN A 27 16.50 -11.53 -35.40
N LEU A 28 17.21 -12.62 -35.38
CA LEU A 28 17.64 -13.41 -34.24
C LEU A 28 19.10 -13.16 -33.86
N SER A 29 19.56 -11.93 -34.08
CA SER A 29 20.90 -11.48 -33.77
C SER A 29 20.93 -10.35 -32.75
N ASN A 30 22.06 -10.22 -32.03
CA ASN A 30 22.26 -9.16 -31.03
C ASN A 30 22.64 -7.81 -31.67
N ARG A 31 22.03 -7.47 -32.80
CA ARG A 31 22.19 -6.18 -33.47
C ARG A 31 20.90 -5.38 -33.36
N HIS A 32 21.04 -4.08 -33.21
CA HIS A 32 19.87 -3.19 -33.23
C HIS A 32 19.21 -3.22 -34.61
N GLN A 33 17.91 -3.43 -34.64
CA GLN A 33 17.14 -3.67 -35.87
C GLN A 33 15.64 -3.42 -35.69
N PRO A 34 14.85 -3.45 -36.77
CA PRO A 34 13.40 -3.36 -36.67
C PRO A 34 12.82 -4.48 -35.82
N CYS A 35 11.85 -4.14 -34.96
CA CYS A 35 11.20 -5.13 -34.09
C CYS A 35 10.18 -5.97 -34.90
N PRO A 36 10.24 -7.32 -34.84
CA PRO A 36 9.32 -8.16 -35.57
C PRO A 36 7.86 -8.07 -35.06
N ALA A 37 7.66 -7.59 -33.83
CA ALA A 37 6.34 -7.45 -33.23
C ALA A 37 5.71 -6.06 -33.41
N CYS A 38 6.50 -4.96 -33.33
CA CYS A 38 5.99 -3.59 -33.37
C CYS A 38 6.62 -2.69 -34.44
N GLY A 39 7.55 -3.19 -35.25
CA GLY A 39 8.22 -2.44 -36.30
C GLY A 39 9.26 -1.45 -35.77
N GLY A 40 9.54 -0.36 -36.52
CA GLY A 40 10.54 0.66 -36.21
C GLY A 40 11.90 0.35 -36.84
N ARG A 41 12.90 1.25 -36.71
CA ARG A 41 14.19 1.10 -37.44
C ARG A 41 15.27 0.43 -36.64
N ASP A 42 15.39 0.71 -35.31
CA ASP A 42 16.60 0.46 -34.53
C ASP A 42 16.28 0.28 -33.03
N ARG A 43 15.32 -0.55 -32.74
CA ARG A 43 14.76 -0.65 -31.38
C ARG A 43 14.69 -2.04 -30.79
N TYR A 44 15.01 -3.06 -31.55
CA TYR A 44 14.94 -4.47 -31.16
C TYR A 44 16.31 -5.14 -31.30
N ARG A 45 16.61 -6.05 -30.38
CA ARG A 45 17.74 -7.00 -30.45
C ARG A 45 17.34 -8.32 -29.80
N PHE A 46 17.88 -9.41 -30.34
CA PHE A 46 17.75 -10.75 -29.77
C PHE A 46 19.07 -11.12 -29.09
N ASP A 47 19.09 -11.37 -27.79
CA ASP A 47 20.30 -11.54 -27.00
C ASP A 47 20.61 -13.02 -26.69
N ASP A 48 19.61 -13.81 -26.29
CA ASP A 48 19.66 -15.25 -26.04
C ASP A 48 20.94 -15.78 -25.36
N ARG A 49 21.47 -15.06 -24.36
CA ARG A 49 22.70 -15.43 -23.67
C ARG A 49 22.56 -16.65 -22.76
N ASP A 50 21.36 -16.84 -22.23
CA ASP A 50 21.00 -17.90 -21.28
C ASP A 50 20.23 -19.06 -21.91
N GLY A 51 20.05 -19.05 -23.22
CA GLY A 51 19.27 -20.05 -23.97
C GLY A 51 17.75 -19.90 -23.82
N SER A 52 17.26 -18.86 -23.08
CA SER A 52 15.82 -18.62 -22.89
C SER A 52 15.14 -17.94 -24.07
N GLY A 53 15.88 -17.59 -25.13
CA GLY A 53 15.41 -16.78 -26.25
C GLY A 53 15.21 -15.31 -25.87
N SER A 54 16.02 -14.78 -24.96
CA SER A 54 15.88 -13.42 -24.45
C SER A 54 16.02 -12.37 -25.54
N TRP A 55 15.15 -11.37 -25.53
CA TRP A 55 15.09 -10.28 -26.50
C TRP A 55 14.71 -8.97 -25.83
N PHE A 56 14.99 -7.85 -26.48
CA PHE A 56 14.71 -6.51 -25.98
C PHE A 56 14.20 -5.60 -27.11
N CYS A 57 13.19 -4.77 -26.82
CA CYS A 57 12.68 -3.72 -27.69
C CYS A 57 12.27 -2.48 -26.90
N ASN A 58 12.74 -1.30 -27.30
CA ASN A 58 12.45 -0.03 -26.61
C ASN A 58 10.94 0.36 -26.62
N GLN A 59 10.12 -0.29 -27.45
CA GLN A 59 8.70 0.07 -27.62
C GLN A 59 7.72 -1.03 -27.24
N CYS A 60 8.16 -2.30 -27.18
CA CYS A 60 7.27 -3.42 -26.88
C CYS A 60 6.93 -3.58 -25.39
N GLY A 61 7.49 -2.76 -24.49
CA GLY A 61 7.06 -2.64 -23.11
C GLY A 61 5.65 -2.04 -23.04
N GLY A 62 4.79 -2.59 -22.20
CA GLY A 62 3.47 -2.03 -21.91
C GLY A 62 3.55 -0.56 -21.48
N LYS A 63 2.43 0.06 -21.15
CA LYS A 63 2.21 1.50 -20.89
C LYS A 63 3.21 2.24 -19.97
N ASP A 64 4.22 1.58 -19.44
CA ASP A 64 5.15 2.12 -18.43
C ASP A 64 6.54 2.51 -18.99
N HIS A 65 6.70 2.66 -20.31
CA HIS A 65 7.87 3.25 -21.01
C HIS A 65 9.27 2.72 -20.64
N LEU A 66 9.39 1.63 -19.89
CA LEU A 66 10.65 0.90 -19.71
C LEU A 66 10.68 -0.21 -20.75
N GLY A 67 11.65 -0.19 -21.64
CA GLY A 67 11.81 -1.07 -22.80
C GLY A 67 11.35 -2.51 -22.50
N GLY A 68 10.51 -3.07 -23.36
CA GLY A 68 9.97 -4.42 -23.21
C GLY A 68 10.95 -5.44 -23.72
N GLY A 69 11.24 -6.41 -22.89
CA GLY A 69 11.97 -7.62 -23.22
C GLY A 69 11.19 -8.84 -22.74
N GLY A 70 11.66 -10.02 -23.06
CA GLY A 70 11.05 -11.26 -22.63
C GLY A 70 11.83 -12.47 -23.12
N THR A 71 11.24 -13.63 -22.95
CA THR A 71 11.76 -14.92 -23.42
C THR A 71 11.37 -15.18 -24.88
N GLY A 72 11.89 -16.24 -25.50
CA GLY A 72 11.47 -16.67 -26.82
C GLY A 72 9.98 -16.98 -26.92
N MET A 73 9.37 -17.48 -25.83
CA MET A 73 7.94 -17.70 -25.74
C MET A 73 7.15 -16.36 -25.84
N ASP A 74 7.59 -15.34 -25.13
CA ASP A 74 6.96 -14.02 -25.19
C ASP A 74 7.05 -13.38 -26.58
N LEU A 75 8.19 -13.57 -27.27
CA LEU A 75 8.36 -13.10 -28.63
C LEU A 75 7.44 -13.83 -29.60
N LEU A 76 7.37 -15.17 -29.50
CA LEU A 76 6.48 -16.00 -30.29
C LEU A 76 5.02 -15.60 -30.15
N MET A 77 4.55 -15.46 -28.93
CA MET A 77 3.18 -15.00 -28.61
C MET A 77 2.87 -13.63 -29.21
N ARG A 78 3.81 -12.70 -29.16
CA ARG A 78 3.61 -11.32 -29.67
C ARG A 78 3.60 -11.29 -31.20
N VAL A 79 4.51 -12.00 -31.87
CA VAL A 79 4.62 -12.02 -33.32
C VAL A 79 3.42 -12.73 -33.93
N ARG A 80 3.03 -13.86 -33.36
CA ARG A 80 1.91 -14.67 -33.84
C ARG A 80 0.54 -14.28 -33.28
N ARG A 81 0.51 -13.42 -32.24
CA ARG A 81 -0.70 -13.07 -31.49
C ARG A 81 -1.39 -14.28 -30.87
N TRP A 82 -0.62 -15.27 -30.47
CA TRP A 82 -1.11 -16.47 -29.82
C TRP A 82 -1.27 -16.27 -28.31
N SER A 83 -2.22 -16.99 -27.71
CA SER A 83 -2.29 -17.13 -26.25
C SER A 83 -1.13 -18.03 -25.78
N PHE A 84 -0.76 -17.95 -24.51
CA PHE A 84 0.30 -18.79 -23.93
C PHE A 84 0.02 -20.28 -24.15
N ARG A 85 -1.23 -20.70 -24.03
CA ARG A 85 -1.64 -22.09 -24.27
C ARG A 85 -1.39 -22.51 -25.73
N GLN A 86 -1.79 -21.69 -26.69
CA GLN A 86 -1.57 -21.98 -28.12
C GLN A 86 -0.08 -22.04 -28.45
N ALA A 87 0.70 -21.11 -27.91
CA ALA A 87 2.14 -21.08 -28.11
C ALA A 87 2.81 -22.33 -27.54
N CYS A 88 2.40 -22.78 -26.33
CA CYS A 88 2.89 -24.05 -25.76
C CYS A 88 2.52 -25.24 -26.61
N GLU A 89 1.27 -25.38 -27.09
CA GLU A 89 0.81 -26.50 -27.92
C GLU A 89 1.59 -26.55 -29.24
N GLU A 90 1.91 -25.42 -29.85
CA GLU A 90 2.68 -25.37 -31.10
C GLU A 90 4.17 -25.67 -30.87
N VAL A 91 4.75 -25.18 -29.76
CA VAL A 91 6.13 -25.51 -29.38
C VAL A 91 6.26 -27.01 -29.02
N GLU A 92 5.30 -27.58 -28.28
CA GLU A 92 5.22 -29.02 -27.98
C GLU A 92 5.20 -29.84 -29.26
N ARG A 93 4.36 -29.46 -30.21
CA ARG A 93 4.25 -30.13 -31.51
C ARG A 93 5.55 -30.05 -32.34
N TYR A 94 6.17 -28.86 -32.34
CA TYR A 94 7.43 -28.65 -33.03
C TYR A 94 8.57 -29.46 -32.41
N LEU A 95 8.61 -29.56 -31.09
CA LEU A 95 9.61 -30.30 -30.35
C LEU A 95 9.36 -31.83 -30.32
N GLY A 96 8.23 -32.30 -30.82
CA GLY A 96 7.86 -33.72 -30.80
C GLY A 96 7.57 -34.27 -29.42
N LEU A 97 7.15 -33.43 -28.48
CA LEU A 97 6.79 -33.81 -27.13
C LEU A 97 5.33 -34.32 -27.12
N GLU A 98 5.10 -35.57 -27.50
CA GLU A 98 3.75 -36.16 -27.45
C GLU A 98 3.32 -36.41 -25.98
N PRO A 99 2.07 -36.11 -25.61
CA PRO A 99 1.50 -36.58 -24.38
C PRO A 99 1.23 -38.09 -24.47
N ALA A 100 1.79 -38.87 -23.56
CA ALA A 100 1.55 -40.28 -23.44
C ALA A 100 0.05 -40.59 -23.28
N GLY A 101 -0.56 -41.21 -24.29
CA GLY A 101 -1.81 -41.95 -24.21
C GLY A 101 -3.08 -41.21 -24.68
N THR A 102 -3.40 -41.25 -25.93
CA THR A 102 -4.74 -41.63 -26.43
C THR A 102 -4.66 -41.90 -27.96
N GLU A 103 -4.87 -43.12 -28.32
CA GLU A 103 -5.12 -43.54 -29.70
C GLU A 103 -6.39 -42.84 -30.23
N ARG A 104 -6.28 -42.07 -31.28
CA ARG A 104 -7.41 -41.72 -32.14
C ARG A 104 -7.01 -41.78 -33.59
N HIS A 105 -7.78 -42.59 -34.33
CA HIS A 105 -7.79 -42.81 -35.74
C HIS A 105 -7.45 -41.62 -36.62
N ARG A 106 -6.59 -41.90 -37.58
CA ARG A 106 -6.19 -41.09 -38.72
C ARG A 106 -7.29 -41.22 -39.80
N PRO A 107 -7.83 -40.16 -40.39
CA PRO A 107 -8.43 -40.21 -41.73
C PRO A 107 -7.44 -39.72 -42.76
N GLN A 108 -7.34 -40.51 -43.84
CA GLN A 108 -6.58 -40.20 -45.06
C GLN A 108 -7.23 -39.05 -45.85
N PRO A 109 -6.48 -38.38 -46.75
CA PRO A 109 -7.00 -37.29 -47.57
C PRO A 109 -7.75 -37.83 -48.78
N MET A 110 -8.90 -37.24 -49.08
CA MET A 110 -9.56 -37.41 -50.35
C MET A 110 -9.81 -36.07 -51.06
N SER A 111 -9.59 -36.13 -52.34
CA SER A 111 -9.54 -35.15 -53.37
C SER A 111 -10.88 -34.44 -53.65
N THR A 112 -10.75 -33.17 -54.08
CA THR A 112 -11.59 -32.38 -54.97
C THR A 112 -12.82 -33.00 -55.64
N GLY A 113 -13.96 -32.30 -55.52
CA GLY A 113 -15.14 -32.52 -56.35
C GLY A 113 -16.24 -31.50 -56.15
N ASN A 114 -16.47 -30.70 -57.17
CA ASN A 114 -17.60 -29.74 -57.31
C ASN A 114 -18.95 -30.42 -57.26
N GLY A 115 -19.96 -29.74 -56.73
CA GLY A 115 -21.37 -30.11 -57.03
C GLY A 115 -22.43 -29.47 -56.14
N SER A 116 -23.06 -28.50 -56.71
CA SER A 116 -24.37 -27.87 -56.46
C SER A 116 -25.45 -28.53 -55.61
N GLY A 117 -26.10 -27.74 -54.74
CA GLY A 117 -27.58 -27.67 -54.68
C GLY A 117 -28.27 -28.51 -53.60
N GLY A 118 -29.01 -27.89 -52.71
CA GLY A 118 -30.06 -28.54 -51.96
C GLY A 118 -30.32 -27.94 -50.55
N LYS A 119 -31.27 -27.00 -50.49
CA LYS A 119 -31.86 -26.56 -49.22
C LYS A 119 -32.67 -27.67 -48.57
N LEU A 120 -32.53 -27.89 -47.29
CA LEU A 120 -33.58 -28.41 -46.39
C LEU A 120 -33.39 -27.89 -44.97
N PRO A 121 -34.45 -27.81 -44.15
CA PRO A 121 -34.65 -26.78 -43.14
C PRO A 121 -34.04 -27.06 -41.79
N GLY A 122 -33.59 -26.00 -41.10
CA GLY A 122 -32.98 -26.09 -39.79
C GLY A 122 -33.96 -26.27 -38.62
N PRO A 123 -33.49 -26.84 -37.54
CA PRO A 123 -34.16 -26.81 -36.20
C PRO A 123 -34.03 -25.44 -35.53
N PRO A 124 -34.87 -25.17 -34.51
CA PRO A 124 -35.09 -23.81 -34.00
C PRO A 124 -33.92 -23.24 -33.23
N ALA A 125 -33.77 -21.94 -33.38
CA ALA A 125 -32.72 -21.12 -32.78
C ALA A 125 -32.74 -21.17 -31.27
N THR A 126 -31.62 -21.57 -30.67
CA THR A 126 -31.23 -21.26 -29.31
C THR A 126 -30.67 -19.84 -29.29
N PRO A 127 -30.99 -19.02 -28.27
CA PRO A 127 -30.58 -17.61 -28.29
C PRO A 127 -29.07 -17.46 -28.22
N ALA A 128 -28.58 -16.59 -29.09
CA ALA A 128 -27.19 -16.25 -29.23
C ALA A 128 -26.57 -15.83 -27.90
N ALA A 129 -25.51 -16.51 -27.50
CA ALA A 129 -24.61 -16.06 -26.46
C ALA A 129 -23.97 -14.75 -26.90
N THR A 130 -24.43 -13.65 -26.31
CA THR A 130 -23.83 -12.34 -26.42
C THR A 130 -22.41 -12.35 -25.86
N GLY A 131 -21.54 -11.66 -26.57
CA GLY A 131 -20.11 -11.59 -26.40
C GLY A 131 -19.64 -11.34 -24.99
N LEU A 132 -18.44 -11.85 -24.72
CA LEU A 132 -17.66 -11.63 -23.49
C LEU A 132 -17.58 -10.13 -23.16
N PRO A 133 -18.01 -9.72 -21.95
CA PRO A 133 -17.83 -8.34 -21.50
C PRO A 133 -16.36 -8.12 -21.12
N GLY A 134 -15.80 -7.04 -21.63
CA GLY A 134 -14.52 -6.50 -21.19
C GLY A 134 -14.51 -6.24 -19.69
N HIS A 135 -13.33 -6.27 -19.10
CA HIS A 135 -13.08 -6.02 -17.68
C HIS A 135 -13.82 -4.78 -17.17
N SER A 136 -14.95 -4.97 -16.51
CA SER A 136 -15.61 -3.90 -15.77
C SER A 136 -15.02 -3.90 -14.35
N SER A 137 -14.37 -2.81 -13.98
CA SER A 137 -14.02 -2.48 -12.61
C SER A 137 -15.30 -2.10 -11.86
N ARG A 138 -16.15 -3.07 -11.53
CA ARG A 138 -17.21 -2.83 -10.56
C ARG A 138 -16.57 -2.79 -9.17
N PRO A 139 -17.02 -1.89 -8.28
CA PRO A 139 -16.58 -1.90 -6.89
C PRO A 139 -16.90 -3.26 -6.28
N TRP A 140 -15.98 -3.78 -5.46
CA TRP A 140 -16.18 -4.98 -4.70
C TRP A 140 -17.35 -4.79 -3.76
N ARG A 141 -18.28 -5.74 -3.77
CA ARG A 141 -19.37 -5.78 -2.81
C ARG A 141 -18.91 -6.56 -1.58
N GLN A 142 -19.34 -6.13 -0.40
CA GLN A 142 -19.17 -6.92 0.81
C GLN A 142 -20.15 -8.08 0.81
N PRO A 143 -19.78 -9.27 1.32
CA PRO A 143 -20.71 -10.36 1.51
C PRO A 143 -21.85 -9.92 2.44
N GLU A 144 -23.06 -10.33 2.11
CA GLU A 144 -24.22 -10.17 2.98
C GLU A 144 -24.22 -11.29 4.02
N GLN A 145 -24.84 -11.04 5.16
CA GLN A 145 -25.04 -12.10 6.15
C GLN A 145 -26.16 -13.04 5.65
N PRO A 146 -25.89 -14.35 5.54
CA PRO A 146 -26.91 -15.31 5.15
C PRO A 146 -28.07 -15.34 6.17
N PRO A 147 -29.30 -15.60 5.76
CA PRO A 147 -30.36 -15.97 6.70
C PRO A 147 -29.96 -17.14 7.60
N ALA A 148 -30.46 -17.16 8.84
CA ALA A 148 -30.10 -18.22 9.79
C ALA A 148 -30.49 -19.64 9.29
N ASP A 149 -31.52 -19.71 8.46
CA ASP A 149 -32.06 -20.92 7.81
C ASP A 149 -31.57 -21.09 6.36
N ALA A 150 -30.59 -20.33 5.92
CA ALA A 150 -30.04 -20.45 4.57
C ALA A 150 -29.57 -21.89 4.31
N PRO A 151 -30.05 -22.55 3.23
CA PRO A 151 -29.66 -23.92 2.93
C PRO A 151 -28.13 -23.93 2.59
N PRO A 152 -27.42 -25.03 2.89
CA PRO A 152 -26.03 -25.17 2.50
C PRO A 152 -25.88 -25.07 0.99
N PRO A 153 -24.76 -24.51 0.48
CA PRO A 153 -24.49 -24.47 -0.96
C PRO A 153 -24.43 -25.87 -1.54
N ALA A 154 -24.88 -26.02 -2.77
CA ALA A 154 -24.71 -27.28 -3.51
C ALA A 154 -23.20 -27.62 -3.59
N LEU A 155 -22.89 -28.92 -3.43
CA LEU A 155 -21.51 -29.39 -3.61
C LEU A 155 -21.06 -29.18 -5.03
N GLU A 156 -19.91 -28.57 -5.20
CA GLU A 156 -19.26 -28.45 -6.49
C GLU A 156 -18.80 -29.82 -6.99
N GLN A 157 -18.77 -30.01 -8.32
CA GLN A 157 -18.32 -31.28 -8.90
C GLN A 157 -16.86 -31.58 -8.47
N GLY A 158 -16.67 -32.72 -7.82
CA GLY A 158 -15.38 -33.12 -7.24
C GLY A 158 -15.14 -32.63 -5.80
N ALA A 159 -16.11 -31.99 -5.18
CA ALA A 159 -16.03 -31.65 -3.76
C ALA A 159 -16.22 -32.93 -2.90
N ILE A 160 -15.31 -33.13 -1.94
CA ILE A 160 -15.27 -34.29 -1.04
C ILE A 160 -15.72 -33.96 0.38
N ALA A 161 -15.73 -32.68 0.75
CA ALA A 161 -16.19 -32.18 2.04
C ALA A 161 -16.58 -30.71 1.94
N GLN A 162 -17.42 -30.22 2.88
CA GLN A 162 -17.74 -28.81 3.05
C GLN A 162 -17.94 -28.44 4.51
N TRP A 163 -17.57 -27.22 4.88
CA TRP A 163 -17.64 -26.69 6.23
C TRP A 163 -18.28 -25.31 6.25
N CYS A 164 -19.14 -25.09 7.27
CA CYS A 164 -19.80 -23.82 7.50
C CYS A 164 -19.08 -23.02 8.57
N TYR A 165 -18.65 -21.82 8.24
CA TYR A 165 -18.20 -20.83 9.22
C TYR A 165 -19.40 -20.10 9.78
N ARG A 166 -19.46 -19.96 11.11
CA ARG A 166 -20.58 -19.39 11.83
C ARG A 166 -20.12 -18.24 12.73
N ASP A 167 -21.01 -17.30 13.02
CA ASP A 167 -20.78 -16.28 14.03
C ASP A 167 -20.90 -16.87 15.46
N ALA A 168 -20.64 -16.04 16.48
CA ALA A 168 -20.74 -16.46 17.88
C ALA A 168 -22.16 -16.91 18.29
N ALA A 169 -23.20 -16.46 17.61
CA ALA A 169 -24.59 -16.86 17.84
C ALA A 169 -24.98 -18.15 17.08
N GLY A 170 -24.08 -18.68 16.23
CA GLY A 170 -24.29 -19.88 15.44
C GLY A 170 -24.92 -19.66 14.06
N ASN A 171 -25.13 -18.39 13.63
CA ASN A 171 -25.65 -18.12 12.30
C ASN A 171 -24.55 -18.37 11.23
N PRO A 172 -24.90 -18.87 10.04
CA PRO A 172 -23.93 -19.09 8.97
C PRO A 172 -23.32 -17.75 8.49
N LEU A 173 -22.04 -17.78 8.14
CA LEU A 173 -21.31 -16.66 7.56
C LEU A 173 -20.87 -16.96 6.12
N PHE A 174 -20.17 -18.07 5.93
CA PHE A 174 -19.72 -18.56 4.63
C PHE A 174 -19.39 -20.05 4.71
N TRP A 175 -19.16 -20.66 3.53
CA TRP A 175 -18.81 -22.08 3.42
C TRP A 175 -17.49 -22.25 2.70
N ILE A 176 -16.77 -23.31 3.06
CA ILE A 176 -15.59 -23.80 2.36
C ILE A 176 -15.86 -25.20 1.86
N GLN A 177 -15.58 -25.47 0.59
CA GLN A 177 -15.67 -26.80 -0.04
C GLN A 177 -14.27 -27.26 -0.42
N ARG A 178 -13.91 -28.49 -0.05
CA ARG A 178 -12.63 -29.12 -0.40
C ARG A 178 -12.81 -29.99 -1.64
N LEU A 179 -12.03 -29.73 -2.68
CA LEU A 179 -12.01 -30.50 -3.90
C LEU A 179 -10.75 -31.37 -3.97
N CYS A 180 -10.89 -32.55 -4.56
CA CYS A 180 -9.78 -33.40 -4.95
C CYS A 180 -9.54 -33.24 -6.47
N LEU A 181 -8.44 -32.60 -6.87
CA LEU A 181 -8.11 -32.35 -8.27
C LEU A 181 -7.08 -33.37 -8.76
N GLY A 182 -7.58 -34.43 -9.46
CA GLY A 182 -6.78 -35.38 -10.21
C GLY A 182 -5.86 -36.31 -9.39
N GLY A 183 -5.35 -37.37 -10.01
CA GLY A 183 -4.67 -38.50 -9.41
C GLY A 183 -3.35 -38.34 -8.66
N LYS A 184 -3.03 -37.15 -8.16
CA LYS A 184 -1.87 -36.84 -7.28
C LYS A 184 -2.26 -36.06 -6.02
N GLY A 185 -3.48 -36.15 -5.50
CA GLY A 185 -3.85 -35.63 -4.20
C GLY A 185 -3.80 -34.10 -4.03
N ARG A 186 -3.84 -33.31 -5.11
CA ARG A 186 -3.89 -31.86 -5.01
C ARG A 186 -5.23 -31.40 -4.45
N LYS A 187 -5.19 -30.84 -3.23
CA LYS A 187 -6.34 -30.29 -2.53
C LYS A 187 -6.58 -28.85 -3.06
N ALA A 188 -7.81 -28.52 -3.44
CA ALA A 188 -8.23 -27.14 -3.71
C ALA A 188 -9.41 -26.78 -2.82
N PHE A 189 -9.49 -25.51 -2.42
CA PHE A 189 -10.56 -25.02 -1.57
C PHE A 189 -11.38 -23.97 -2.31
N LEU A 190 -12.70 -24.17 -2.35
CA LEU A 190 -13.66 -23.23 -2.91
C LEU A 190 -14.45 -22.57 -1.80
N HIS A 191 -14.55 -21.27 -1.88
CA HIS A 191 -15.28 -20.47 -0.91
C HIS A 191 -16.66 -20.11 -1.46
N ARG A 192 -17.66 -20.08 -0.59
CA ARG A 192 -19.04 -19.68 -0.89
C ARG A 192 -19.45 -18.58 0.09
N VAL A 193 -19.73 -17.40 -0.43
CA VAL A 193 -20.24 -16.24 0.32
C VAL A 193 -21.66 -15.93 -0.10
N TRP A 194 -22.45 -15.33 0.79
CA TRP A 194 -23.83 -14.98 0.53
C TRP A 194 -23.92 -13.60 -0.12
N LEU A 195 -24.68 -13.51 -1.20
CA LEU A 195 -24.93 -12.26 -1.91
C LEU A 195 -26.20 -12.40 -2.76
N ASP A 196 -27.06 -11.34 -2.78
CA ASP A 196 -28.29 -11.31 -3.60
C ASP A 196 -29.17 -12.55 -3.40
N GLY A 197 -29.31 -13.04 -2.16
CA GLY A 197 -30.14 -14.16 -1.81
C GLY A 197 -29.60 -15.55 -2.20
N GLY A 198 -28.30 -15.70 -2.47
CA GLY A 198 -27.69 -16.96 -2.85
C GLY A 198 -26.21 -17.10 -2.51
N TRP A 199 -25.69 -18.35 -2.61
CA TRP A 199 -24.29 -18.66 -2.41
C TRP A 199 -23.48 -18.45 -3.69
N HIS A 200 -22.48 -17.55 -3.65
CA HIS A 200 -21.63 -17.19 -4.78
C HIS A 200 -20.15 -17.45 -4.49
N ARG A 201 -19.38 -17.68 -5.55
CA ARG A 201 -17.92 -17.78 -5.43
C ARG A 201 -17.29 -16.39 -5.45
N PRO A 202 -16.47 -16.01 -4.44
CA PRO A 202 -15.70 -14.78 -4.48
C PRO A 202 -14.76 -14.79 -5.69
N SER A 203 -14.98 -13.93 -6.67
CA SER A 203 -14.18 -13.89 -7.89
C SER A 203 -14.21 -12.50 -8.52
N ARG A 204 -13.03 -12.00 -8.93
CA ARG A 204 -12.91 -10.74 -9.69
C ARG A 204 -13.48 -10.82 -11.11
N ARG A 205 -13.73 -12.02 -11.60
CA ARG A 205 -14.21 -12.28 -12.98
C ARG A 205 -15.70 -12.54 -13.07
N ASP A 206 -16.36 -12.67 -11.93
CA ASP A 206 -17.80 -12.94 -11.82
C ASP A 206 -18.58 -11.61 -11.88
N PRO A 207 -19.74 -11.52 -12.57
CA PRO A 207 -20.63 -10.37 -12.49
C PRO A 207 -21.12 -10.07 -11.07
N PHE A 208 -21.07 -11.07 -10.16
CA PHE A 208 -21.34 -10.96 -8.71
C PHE A 208 -20.05 -10.82 -7.91
N SER A 209 -19.07 -10.01 -8.38
CA SER A 209 -17.81 -9.83 -7.69
C SER A 209 -18.03 -9.41 -6.24
N CYS A 210 -17.72 -10.33 -5.34
CA CYS A 210 -17.81 -10.14 -3.90
C CYS A 210 -16.44 -10.32 -3.28
N GLU A 211 -16.13 -9.53 -2.27
CA GLU A 211 -14.89 -9.65 -1.53
C GLU A 211 -14.96 -10.81 -0.53
N TRP A 212 -13.83 -11.44 -0.27
CA TRP A 212 -13.72 -12.39 0.81
C TRP A 212 -13.73 -11.62 2.15
N PRO A 213 -14.48 -12.08 3.21
CA PRO A 213 -14.48 -11.38 4.48
C PRO A 213 -13.08 -11.13 5.04
N ALA A 214 -12.81 -9.91 5.50
CA ALA A 214 -11.57 -9.55 6.15
C ALA A 214 -11.85 -8.61 7.33
N PRO A 215 -11.39 -8.97 8.56
CA PRO A 215 -10.68 -10.19 8.92
C PRO A 215 -11.56 -11.44 8.82
N ARG A 216 -10.95 -12.63 8.69
CA ARG A 216 -11.70 -13.88 8.48
C ARG A 216 -12.15 -14.48 9.80
N PRO A 217 -13.44 -14.78 9.98
CA PRO A 217 -13.92 -15.47 11.16
C PRO A 217 -13.22 -16.82 11.41
N LEU A 218 -13.15 -17.24 12.67
CA LEU A 218 -12.61 -18.54 13.05
C LEU A 218 -13.66 -19.66 12.86
N TYR A 219 -13.19 -20.84 12.51
CA TYR A 219 -13.99 -22.07 12.57
C TYR A 219 -14.13 -22.52 14.03
N GLY A 220 -15.34 -22.90 14.46
CA GLY A 220 -15.62 -23.27 15.85
C GLY A 220 -15.99 -22.10 16.77
N LEU A 221 -16.18 -20.88 16.25
CA LEU A 221 -16.53 -19.70 17.03
C LEU A 221 -17.77 -19.84 17.96
N PRO A 222 -18.88 -20.52 17.58
CA PRO A 222 -19.99 -20.76 18.48
C PRO A 222 -19.61 -21.54 19.75
N GLY A 223 -18.69 -22.48 19.65
CA GLY A 223 -18.20 -23.24 20.79
C GLY A 223 -17.48 -22.39 21.84
N LEU A 224 -16.76 -21.36 21.38
CA LEU A 224 -16.10 -20.39 22.27
C LEU A 224 -17.12 -19.56 23.05
N ALA A 225 -18.19 -19.14 22.41
CA ALA A 225 -19.26 -18.37 23.04
C ALA A 225 -20.09 -19.21 24.04
N GLN A 226 -20.37 -20.47 23.69
CA GLN A 226 -21.17 -21.37 24.50
C GLN A 226 -20.44 -21.93 25.73
N ARG A 227 -19.12 -22.08 25.65
CA ARG A 227 -18.28 -22.65 26.71
C ARG A 227 -17.13 -21.70 27.08
N PRO A 228 -17.40 -20.54 27.71
CA PRO A 228 -16.41 -19.51 27.97
C PRO A 228 -15.26 -19.96 28.88
N GLU A 229 -15.47 -20.94 29.76
CA GLU A 229 -14.46 -21.48 30.69
C GLU A 229 -13.69 -22.69 30.15
N ALA A 230 -14.08 -23.29 29.02
CA ALA A 230 -13.41 -24.46 28.47
C ALA A 230 -12.02 -24.12 27.93
N GLN A 231 -11.10 -25.08 28.01
CA GLN A 231 -9.79 -24.98 27.37
C GLN A 231 -9.98 -24.93 25.85
N VAL A 232 -9.13 -24.18 25.17
CA VAL A 232 -9.19 -24.04 23.70
C VAL A 232 -8.06 -24.84 23.07
N LEU A 233 -8.42 -25.67 22.09
CA LEU A 233 -7.47 -26.39 21.24
C LEU A 233 -7.53 -25.79 19.82
N VAL A 234 -6.39 -25.36 19.31
CA VAL A 234 -6.26 -24.79 17.95
C VAL A 234 -5.50 -25.77 17.07
N VAL A 235 -6.09 -26.09 15.92
CA VAL A 235 -5.53 -27.03 14.94
C VAL A 235 -5.57 -26.42 13.54
N GLU A 236 -4.82 -27.00 12.60
CA GLU A 236 -4.80 -26.56 11.20
C GLU A 236 -5.90 -27.27 10.40
N GLY A 237 -6.77 -26.47 9.78
CA GLY A 237 -7.83 -26.96 8.89
C GLY A 237 -9.10 -27.45 9.57
N GLU A 238 -10.19 -27.33 8.81
CA GLU A 238 -11.55 -27.60 9.28
C GLU A 238 -11.79 -29.08 9.58
N GLY A 239 -11.26 -29.97 8.72
CA GLY A 239 -11.40 -31.43 8.91
C GLY A 239 -10.67 -31.93 10.14
N THR A 240 -9.48 -31.39 10.40
CA THR A 240 -8.71 -31.68 11.61
C THR A 240 -9.43 -31.15 12.84
N ALA A 241 -10.09 -29.99 12.76
CA ALA A 241 -10.88 -29.44 13.86
C ALA A 241 -12.10 -30.31 14.20
N ASP A 242 -12.80 -30.84 13.20
CA ASP A 242 -13.93 -31.74 13.41
C ASP A 242 -13.47 -33.07 14.08
N ALA A 243 -12.36 -33.63 13.64
CA ALA A 243 -11.80 -34.84 14.22
C ALA A 243 -11.28 -34.58 15.66
N ALA A 244 -10.58 -33.47 15.86
CA ALA A 244 -10.08 -33.08 17.17
C ALA A 244 -11.20 -32.82 18.19
N ALA A 245 -12.35 -32.30 17.75
CA ALA A 245 -13.51 -32.09 18.62
C ALA A 245 -14.09 -33.42 19.16
N LEU A 246 -13.93 -34.51 18.41
CA LEU A 246 -14.33 -35.86 18.88
C LEU A 246 -13.31 -36.45 19.86
N LEU A 247 -12.05 -36.16 19.65
CA LEU A 247 -10.96 -36.66 20.50
C LEU A 247 -10.84 -35.88 21.83
N PHE A 248 -11.19 -34.60 21.83
CA PHE A 248 -11.07 -33.69 22.98
C PHE A 248 -12.41 -33.05 23.34
N PRO A 249 -13.42 -33.80 23.80
CA PRO A 249 -14.78 -33.29 24.08
C PRO A 249 -14.82 -32.18 25.14
N ASP A 250 -13.84 -32.12 26.02
CA ASP A 250 -13.74 -31.11 27.07
C ASP A 250 -13.14 -29.80 26.58
N HIS A 251 -12.53 -29.79 25.39
CA HIS A 251 -11.96 -28.58 24.75
C HIS A 251 -12.94 -27.93 23.79
N VAL A 252 -12.74 -26.63 23.54
CA VAL A 252 -13.31 -25.97 22.40
C VAL A 252 -12.27 -26.00 21.29
N VAL A 253 -12.56 -26.72 20.23
CA VAL A 253 -11.65 -26.82 19.08
C VAL A 253 -11.95 -25.72 18.08
N ILE A 254 -10.92 -25.02 17.65
CA ILE A 254 -11.00 -23.97 16.64
C ILE A 254 -9.94 -24.13 15.56
N SER A 255 -10.22 -23.57 14.39
CA SER A 255 -9.32 -23.48 13.27
C SER A 255 -9.54 -22.20 12.48
N TRP A 256 -8.75 -22.00 11.42
CA TRP A 256 -8.86 -20.83 10.55
C TRP A 256 -8.81 -21.21 9.06
N ALA A 257 -9.36 -20.36 8.20
CA ALA A 257 -9.49 -20.60 6.77
C ALA A 257 -8.15 -20.46 6.04
N ASN A 258 -7.87 -21.37 5.08
CA ASN A 258 -6.73 -21.35 4.15
C ASN A 258 -5.34 -21.68 4.76
N GLY A 259 -5.27 -22.44 5.86
CA GLY A 259 -4.06 -23.09 6.36
C GLY A 259 -2.91 -22.17 6.78
N THR A 260 -1.70 -22.73 6.88
CA THR A 260 -0.45 -22.16 7.43
C THR A 260 -0.13 -20.72 7.04
N ASN A 261 -0.39 -20.30 5.81
CA ASN A 261 -0.05 -18.94 5.32
C ASN A 261 -1.12 -17.88 5.60
N ALA A 262 -2.25 -18.25 6.19
CA ALA A 262 -3.39 -17.36 6.37
C ALA A 262 -3.65 -16.93 7.83
N ILE A 263 -2.79 -17.29 8.77
CA ILE A 263 -2.90 -16.93 10.20
C ILE A 263 -3.11 -15.43 10.42
N GLY A 264 -2.33 -14.58 9.75
CA GLY A 264 -2.45 -13.12 9.86
C GLY A 264 -3.69 -12.51 9.17
N LYS A 265 -4.52 -13.34 8.53
CA LYS A 265 -5.80 -12.93 7.91
C LYS A 265 -7.02 -13.37 8.70
N ALA A 266 -6.83 -14.23 9.69
CA ALA A 266 -7.88 -14.68 10.59
C ALA A 266 -8.13 -13.61 11.65
N ASP A 267 -9.39 -13.52 12.07
CA ASP A 267 -9.82 -12.61 13.12
C ASP A 267 -9.64 -13.28 14.49
N TRP A 268 -8.51 -13.00 15.11
CA TRP A 268 -8.22 -13.46 16.48
C TRP A 268 -8.75 -12.51 17.56
N GLN A 269 -9.27 -11.34 17.17
CA GLN A 269 -9.80 -10.32 18.10
C GLN A 269 -11.10 -10.75 18.83
N PRO A 270 -12.04 -11.49 18.22
CA PRO A 270 -13.23 -11.97 18.94
C PRO A 270 -12.89 -12.87 20.13
N LEU A 271 -11.68 -13.36 20.22
CA LEU A 271 -11.21 -14.14 21.36
C LEU A 271 -10.96 -13.27 22.60
N ALA A 272 -10.58 -12.00 22.44
CA ALA A 272 -10.34 -11.08 23.56
C ALA A 272 -11.61 -10.60 24.27
N PRO A 273 -12.71 -10.15 23.58
CA PRO A 273 -13.97 -9.79 24.22
C PRO A 273 -14.73 -10.98 24.83
N LEU A 274 -14.52 -12.20 24.35
CA LEU A 274 -15.14 -13.41 24.87
C LEU A 274 -14.41 -13.99 26.09
N GLY A 275 -13.48 -13.22 26.68
CA GLY A 275 -12.85 -13.61 27.95
C GLY A 275 -11.67 -14.56 27.81
N LEU A 276 -11.01 -14.59 26.65
CA LEU A 276 -9.79 -15.37 26.45
C LEU A 276 -8.55 -14.79 27.13
N ALA A 277 -8.62 -13.57 27.62
CA ALA A 277 -7.59 -13.02 28.50
C ALA A 277 -7.45 -13.94 29.72
N GLY A 278 -6.32 -14.68 29.79
CA GLY A 278 -6.09 -15.68 30.81
C GLY A 278 -6.61 -17.10 30.51
N ARG A 279 -7.29 -17.33 29.39
CA ARG A 279 -7.71 -18.68 28.96
C ARG A 279 -6.48 -19.50 28.54
N SER A 280 -6.51 -20.79 28.84
CA SER A 280 -5.50 -21.73 28.37
C SER A 280 -5.80 -22.09 26.92
N VAL A 281 -4.86 -21.83 26.03
CA VAL A 281 -4.93 -22.14 24.59
C VAL A 281 -3.83 -23.12 24.26
N THR A 282 -4.18 -24.30 23.78
CA THR A 282 -3.25 -25.31 23.33
C THR A 282 -3.21 -25.30 21.80
N LEU A 283 -2.00 -25.23 21.23
CA LEU A 283 -1.77 -25.24 19.79
C LEU A 283 -1.20 -26.60 19.38
N TRP A 284 -1.88 -27.27 18.46
CA TRP A 284 -1.48 -28.56 17.92
C TRP A 284 -1.13 -28.45 16.44
N PRO A 285 0.17 -28.51 16.05
CA PRO A 285 0.60 -28.44 14.66
C PRO A 285 0.38 -29.75 13.93
N ASP A 286 0.23 -29.69 12.60
CA ASP A 286 0.49 -30.82 11.73
C ASP A 286 1.94 -31.31 11.92
N ALA A 287 2.21 -32.61 11.81
CA ALA A 287 3.52 -33.20 12.04
C ALA A 287 4.50 -32.91 10.88
N ASP A 288 4.61 -31.62 10.51
CA ASP A 288 5.56 -31.14 9.49
C ASP A 288 6.20 -29.80 9.88
N ALA A 289 7.27 -29.43 9.18
CA ALA A 289 7.99 -28.18 9.49
C ALA A 289 7.15 -26.89 9.22
N PRO A 290 6.33 -26.81 8.17
CA PRO A 290 5.39 -25.71 7.97
C PRO A 290 4.39 -25.56 9.11
N GLY A 291 3.76 -26.64 9.56
CA GLY A 291 2.76 -26.65 10.63
C GLY A 291 3.37 -26.19 11.97
N ARG A 292 4.50 -26.77 12.37
CA ARG A 292 5.23 -26.34 13.57
C ARG A 292 5.56 -24.85 13.53
N LYS A 293 6.01 -24.33 12.37
CA LYS A 293 6.32 -22.90 12.20
C LYS A 293 5.08 -22.03 12.27
N ALA A 294 3.97 -22.48 11.72
CA ALA A 294 2.69 -21.79 11.76
C ALA A 294 2.18 -21.63 13.18
N MET A 295 2.19 -22.73 13.96
CA MET A 295 1.74 -22.72 15.35
C MET A 295 2.66 -21.92 16.26
N ALA A 296 3.98 -21.93 16.04
CA ALA A 296 4.91 -21.08 16.76
C ALA A 296 4.63 -19.57 16.50
N ARG A 297 4.29 -19.22 15.26
CA ARG A 297 3.89 -17.84 14.93
C ARG A 297 2.56 -17.46 15.57
N LEU A 298 1.59 -18.37 15.58
CA LEU A 298 0.30 -18.16 16.22
C LEU A 298 0.46 -18.03 17.73
N ALA A 299 1.33 -18.84 18.36
CA ALA A 299 1.66 -18.74 19.77
C ALA A 299 2.14 -17.35 20.16
N ALA A 300 3.06 -16.78 19.38
CA ALA A 300 3.54 -15.42 19.61
C ALA A 300 2.40 -14.38 19.55
N LEU A 301 1.53 -14.48 18.52
CA LEU A 301 0.41 -13.57 18.34
C LEU A 301 -0.62 -13.65 19.48
N LEU A 302 -0.96 -14.85 19.94
CA LEU A 302 -1.93 -15.03 21.02
C LEU A 302 -1.36 -14.63 22.39
N ARG A 303 -0.06 -14.82 22.62
CA ARG A 303 0.63 -14.33 23.82
C ARG A 303 0.65 -12.80 23.89
N GLU A 304 0.87 -12.13 22.74
CA GLU A 304 0.74 -10.65 22.64
C GLU A 304 -0.67 -10.16 23.02
N GLN A 305 -1.69 -11.01 22.86
CA GLN A 305 -3.07 -10.72 23.25
C GLN A 305 -3.39 -11.13 24.71
N GLY A 306 -2.42 -11.61 25.47
CA GLY A 306 -2.58 -11.98 26.89
C GLY A 306 -3.09 -13.40 27.14
N CYS A 307 -3.12 -14.27 26.11
CA CYS A 307 -3.51 -15.68 26.27
C CYS A 307 -2.38 -16.51 26.88
N ARG A 308 -2.72 -17.49 27.74
CA ARG A 308 -1.78 -18.53 28.19
C ARG A 308 -1.69 -19.61 27.11
N VAL A 309 -0.56 -19.68 26.41
CA VAL A 309 -0.41 -20.54 25.24
C VAL A 309 0.56 -21.67 25.51
N GLN A 310 0.10 -22.92 25.34
CA GLN A 310 0.90 -24.13 25.35
C GLN A 310 1.05 -24.66 23.90
N LEU A 311 2.18 -25.27 23.61
CA LEU A 311 2.49 -25.83 22.29
C LEU A 311 2.66 -27.34 22.41
N VAL A 312 2.03 -28.07 21.49
CA VAL A 312 2.24 -29.52 21.35
C VAL A 312 3.37 -29.78 20.36
N ASP A 313 4.27 -30.68 20.64
CA ASP A 313 5.34 -31.12 19.73
C ASP A 313 5.12 -32.58 19.34
N PRO A 314 4.40 -32.87 18.25
CA PRO A 314 4.19 -34.24 17.79
C PRO A 314 5.54 -34.92 17.49
N PRO A 315 5.72 -36.22 17.87
CA PRO A 315 6.95 -36.96 17.61
C PRO A 315 7.42 -36.94 16.16
N ALA A 316 8.73 -36.96 15.96
CA ALA A 316 9.33 -36.94 14.62
C ALA A 316 9.09 -38.23 13.80
N GLU A 317 8.68 -39.30 14.47
CA GLU A 317 8.37 -40.60 13.89
C GLU A 317 7.02 -40.65 13.18
N LEU A 318 6.14 -39.67 13.45
CA LEU A 318 4.85 -39.57 12.74
C LEU A 318 5.07 -39.26 11.26
N PRO A 319 4.19 -39.77 10.36
CA PRO A 319 4.26 -39.46 8.94
C PRO A 319 4.24 -37.95 8.69
N GLN A 320 4.99 -37.49 7.68
CA GLN A 320 5.01 -36.08 7.32
C GLN A 320 3.63 -35.57 6.94
N GLY A 321 3.15 -34.53 7.61
CA GLY A 321 1.83 -33.95 7.41
C GLY A 321 0.69 -34.71 8.09
N TRP A 322 1.03 -35.62 9.03
CA TRP A 322 0.06 -36.25 9.90
C TRP A 322 -0.65 -35.20 10.77
N ASP A 323 -1.95 -35.30 10.88
CA ASP A 323 -2.79 -34.42 11.69
C ASP A 323 -3.77 -35.23 12.56
N LEU A 324 -4.54 -34.56 13.43
CA LEU A 324 -5.49 -35.26 14.33
C LEU A 324 -6.66 -35.94 13.59
N ALA A 325 -6.88 -35.67 12.30
CA ALA A 325 -7.83 -36.43 11.51
C ALA A 325 -7.29 -37.81 11.07
N ASP A 326 -6.00 -38.02 11.15
CA ASP A 326 -5.32 -39.30 10.89
C ASP A 326 -5.22 -40.16 12.17
N ALA A 327 -5.62 -39.64 13.36
CA ALA A 327 -5.51 -40.33 14.62
C ALA A 327 -6.62 -41.37 14.80
N GLU A 328 -6.27 -42.62 15.02
CA GLU A 328 -7.19 -43.69 15.38
C GLU A 328 -7.24 -43.90 16.92
N TRP A 329 -7.38 -42.83 17.69
CA TRP A 329 -7.33 -42.84 19.14
C TRP A 329 -8.71 -42.73 19.78
N SER A 330 -8.84 -43.31 20.97
CA SER A 330 -9.92 -42.94 21.89
C SER A 330 -9.66 -41.59 22.55
N PRO A 331 -10.66 -40.91 23.09
CA PRO A 331 -10.46 -39.66 23.84
C PRO A 331 -9.47 -39.77 25.02
N ALA A 332 -9.39 -40.94 25.67
CA ALA A 332 -8.45 -41.18 26.74
C ALA A 332 -7.01 -41.24 26.25
N GLU A 333 -6.74 -41.97 25.15
CA GLU A 333 -5.44 -42.03 24.51
C GLU A 333 -5.01 -40.66 23.97
N ALA A 334 -5.94 -39.89 23.37
CA ALA A 334 -5.69 -38.54 22.91
C ALA A 334 -5.27 -37.61 24.05
N ALA A 335 -5.91 -37.72 25.21
CA ALA A 335 -5.56 -36.94 26.41
C ALA A 335 -4.16 -37.30 26.96
N GLU A 336 -3.79 -38.59 26.92
CA GLU A 336 -2.46 -39.06 27.31
C GLU A 336 -1.38 -38.50 26.36
N HIS A 337 -1.59 -38.57 25.05
CA HIS A 337 -0.68 -38.01 24.07
C HIS A 337 -0.56 -36.50 24.19
N LEU A 338 -1.67 -35.79 24.45
CA LEU A 338 -1.62 -34.35 24.71
C LEU A 338 -0.68 -34.04 25.88
N GLN A 339 -0.83 -34.72 27.00
CA GLN A 339 0.02 -34.49 28.17
C GLN A 339 1.50 -34.85 27.90
N GLN A 340 1.72 -35.93 27.15
CA GLN A 340 3.07 -36.40 26.84
C GLN A 340 3.83 -35.45 25.89
N TRP A 341 3.12 -34.83 24.92
CA TRP A 341 3.73 -34.03 23.87
C TRP A 341 3.67 -32.52 24.12
N LEU A 342 3.10 -32.09 25.25
CA LEU A 342 3.13 -30.71 25.68
C LEU A 342 4.58 -30.25 25.94
N GLN A 343 5.00 -29.21 25.25
CA GLN A 343 6.28 -28.60 25.52
C GLN A 343 6.28 -27.93 26.90
N PRO A 344 7.34 -28.07 27.69
CA PRO A 344 7.48 -27.30 28.92
C PRO A 344 7.53 -25.80 28.58
N LEU A 345 6.87 -24.99 29.41
CA LEU A 345 6.93 -23.54 29.29
C LEU A 345 8.39 -23.06 29.26
N PRO A 346 8.80 -22.15 28.38
CA PRO A 346 10.13 -21.56 28.41
C PRO A 346 10.43 -21.01 29.81
N ALA A 347 11.62 -21.22 30.32
CA ALA A 347 12.03 -20.85 31.70
C ALA A 347 11.79 -19.37 32.03
N ALA A 348 11.73 -18.47 31.02
CA ALA A 348 11.38 -17.07 31.18
C ALA A 348 9.89 -16.84 31.48
N GLU A 349 8.99 -17.74 31.09
CA GLU A 349 7.55 -17.67 31.39
C GLU A 349 7.20 -18.35 32.70
N ALA A 350 7.93 -19.40 33.09
CA ALA A 350 7.81 -20.02 34.40
C ALA A 350 8.19 -19.05 35.52
N ALA A 351 9.25 -18.26 35.33
CA ALA A 351 9.67 -17.23 36.29
C ALA A 351 8.66 -16.06 36.38
N ALA A 352 7.93 -15.74 35.31
CA ALA A 352 6.88 -14.69 35.33
C ALA A 352 5.60 -15.15 36.06
N VAL A 353 5.33 -16.46 36.09
CA VAL A 353 4.21 -17.05 36.85
C VAL A 353 4.52 -17.12 38.34
N GLU A 354 5.76 -17.39 38.70
CA GLU A 354 6.23 -17.38 40.12
C GLU A 354 6.39 -15.94 40.65
N ALA A 355 6.75 -14.96 39.81
CA ALA A 355 6.90 -13.55 40.19
C ALA A 355 5.57 -12.80 40.38
N SER A 356 4.46 -13.32 39.86
CA SER A 356 3.10 -12.72 40.08
C SER A 356 2.50 -13.14 41.45
N ASN A 357 3.12 -14.04 42.18
CA ASN A 357 2.67 -14.55 43.49
C ASN A 357 3.58 -14.20 44.68
N ALA A 358 4.60 -13.39 44.49
CA ALA A 358 5.47 -12.91 45.56
C ALA A 358 5.58 -11.38 45.47
N ASP A 359 4.96 -10.81 46.50
CA ASP A 359 5.01 -9.41 46.92
C ASP A 359 6.34 -8.69 46.73
N GLU A 360 6.16 -7.40 46.44
CA GLU A 360 6.94 -6.26 47.00
C GLU A 360 8.05 -6.64 48.00
N GLN A 361 9.30 -6.43 47.64
CA GLN A 361 10.29 -5.68 48.43
C GLN A 361 11.74 -5.87 47.93
N GLU A 362 12.36 -4.68 47.75
CA GLU A 362 13.79 -4.39 47.93
C GLU A 362 14.80 -5.22 47.09
N SER A 363 15.61 -4.66 46.28
CA SER A 363 16.64 -3.69 46.50
C SER A 363 17.63 -3.62 45.34
N ALA A 364 18.16 -2.46 45.21
CA ALA A 364 19.32 -2.00 44.49
C ALA A 364 20.52 -2.98 44.39
N SER A 365 21.23 -2.76 43.31
CA SER A 365 22.66 -2.98 43.08
C SER A 365 23.14 -4.42 42.79
N ALA A 366 23.37 -4.68 41.52
CA ALA A 366 24.60 -5.29 41.04
C ALA A 366 24.86 -4.85 39.61
N GLU A 367 25.89 -4.07 39.38
CA GLU A 367 26.49 -3.84 38.06
C GLU A 367 26.85 -5.17 37.40
N PRO A 368 26.48 -5.41 36.12
CA PRO A 368 27.05 -6.52 35.39
C PRO A 368 28.52 -6.19 35.05
N PRO A 369 29.42 -7.19 35.09
CA PRO A 369 30.83 -6.99 34.81
C PRO A 369 31.02 -6.51 33.37
N ALA A 370 31.86 -5.51 33.20
CA ALA A 370 32.38 -5.08 31.91
C ALA A 370 33.07 -6.28 31.22
N GLY A 371 32.46 -6.82 30.17
CA GLY A 371 33.02 -7.96 29.43
C GLY A 371 32.33 -8.23 28.12
N GLY A 372 32.95 -7.76 27.04
CA GLY A 372 32.95 -8.43 25.75
C GLY A 372 31.58 -8.72 25.07
N GLY A 373 30.77 -7.72 24.76
CA GLY A 373 29.68 -7.89 23.82
C GLY A 373 30.22 -8.34 22.45
N ALA A 374 29.51 -9.24 21.75
CA ALA A 374 29.93 -9.69 20.43
C ALA A 374 30.17 -8.45 19.52
N PRO A 375 31.27 -8.43 18.72
CA PRO A 375 31.65 -7.25 17.92
C PRO A 375 30.63 -6.86 16.88
N PHE A 376 29.68 -7.74 16.58
CA PHE A 376 28.55 -7.51 15.69
C PHE A 376 27.39 -8.47 16.01
N GLN A 377 26.21 -8.12 15.53
CA GLN A 377 25.00 -8.95 15.61
C GLN A 377 24.58 -9.37 14.19
N CYS A 378 24.29 -10.66 13.99
CA CYS A 378 23.63 -11.15 12.79
C CYS A 378 22.12 -10.86 12.90
N LEU A 379 21.57 -10.09 11.95
CA LEU A 379 20.15 -9.73 11.92
C LEU A 379 19.31 -10.70 11.09
N GLY A 380 19.95 -11.46 10.19
CA GLY A 380 19.32 -12.37 9.27
C GLY A 380 19.63 -12.09 7.80
N TYR A 381 18.80 -12.60 6.89
CA TYR A 381 18.98 -12.49 5.45
C TYR A 381 17.66 -12.21 4.71
N ASP A 382 17.73 -11.69 3.46
CA ASP A 382 16.58 -11.40 2.59
C ASP A 382 16.61 -12.14 1.24
N GLY A 383 17.24 -13.30 1.19
CA GLY A 383 17.39 -14.13 -0.03
C GLY A 383 18.74 -13.96 -0.70
N GLU A 384 19.22 -12.76 -1.00
CA GLU A 384 20.49 -12.51 -1.69
C GLU A 384 21.58 -11.89 -0.82
N ALA A 385 21.21 -11.26 0.26
CA ALA A 385 22.12 -10.54 1.16
C ALA A 385 21.87 -10.92 2.61
N SER A 386 22.94 -10.85 3.41
CA SER A 386 22.91 -10.96 4.86
C SER A 386 23.01 -9.57 5.49
N TYR A 387 22.39 -9.41 6.65
CA TYR A 387 22.33 -8.16 7.41
C TYR A 387 23.05 -8.32 8.74
N TYR A 388 23.93 -7.38 9.02
CA TYR A 388 24.73 -7.36 10.23
C TYR A 388 24.66 -5.98 10.87
N ARG A 389 24.55 -5.91 12.18
CA ARG A 389 24.71 -4.66 12.94
C ARG A 389 26.08 -4.67 13.61
N SER A 390 26.94 -3.74 13.24
CA SER A 390 28.26 -3.60 13.86
C SER A 390 28.11 -3.05 15.27
N GLY A 391 28.69 -3.75 16.26
CA GLY A 391 28.74 -3.28 17.65
C GLY A 391 29.64 -2.05 17.84
N ARG A 392 30.61 -1.85 16.94
CA ARG A 392 31.54 -0.71 16.99
C ARG A 392 30.93 0.56 16.39
N THR A 393 30.35 0.46 15.23
CA THR A 393 29.78 1.61 14.52
C THR A 393 28.32 1.82 14.80
N GLY A 394 27.57 0.79 15.25
CA GLY A 394 26.12 0.82 15.41
C GLY A 394 25.34 0.86 14.10
N GLN A 395 26.03 0.74 12.96
CA GLN A 395 25.40 0.76 11.63
C GLN A 395 25.01 -0.64 11.17
N VAL A 396 23.99 -0.69 10.31
CA VAL A 396 23.54 -1.92 9.65
C VAL A 396 24.25 -2.04 8.31
N LEU A 397 24.98 -3.16 8.13
CA LEU A 397 25.63 -3.51 6.87
C LEU A 397 24.81 -4.58 6.16
N ARG A 398 24.47 -4.32 4.90
CA ARG A 398 23.91 -5.28 3.97
C ARG A 398 25.03 -5.84 3.10
N LEU A 399 25.34 -7.12 3.22
CA LEU A 399 26.37 -7.79 2.45
C LEU A 399 25.76 -8.82 1.52
N ALA A 400 25.88 -8.59 0.21
CA ALA A 400 25.55 -9.60 -0.80
C ALA A 400 26.48 -10.82 -0.63
N ARG A 401 26.11 -11.97 -1.20
CA ARG A 401 26.93 -13.21 -1.08
C ARG A 401 28.38 -12.97 -1.50
N SER A 402 28.61 -12.31 -2.63
CA SER A 402 29.94 -11.99 -3.14
C SER A 402 30.71 -10.93 -2.34
N ALA A 403 30.04 -10.20 -1.45
CA ALA A 403 30.63 -9.15 -0.63
C ALA A 403 31.19 -9.64 0.72
N HIS A 404 31.10 -10.93 1.03
CA HIS A 404 31.72 -11.52 2.23
C HIS A 404 33.22 -11.69 2.05
N THR A 405 33.92 -10.59 1.82
CA THR A 405 35.35 -10.53 1.60
C THR A 405 36.06 -9.87 2.78
N ALA A 406 37.38 -10.09 2.94
CA ALA A 406 38.19 -9.52 4.00
C ALA A 406 37.90 -8.02 4.25
N THR A 407 37.87 -7.23 3.19
CA THR A 407 37.64 -5.78 3.27
C THR A 407 36.33 -5.40 3.94
N HIS A 408 35.23 -6.11 3.61
CA HIS A 408 33.93 -5.84 4.19
C HIS A 408 33.78 -6.45 5.61
N LEU A 409 34.40 -7.62 5.85
CA LEU A 409 34.28 -8.32 7.12
C LEU A 409 35.13 -7.65 8.24
N ILE A 410 36.21 -6.96 7.91
CA ILE A 410 36.96 -6.13 8.85
C ILE A 410 36.13 -4.94 9.36
N ALA A 411 35.14 -4.47 8.58
CA ALA A 411 34.21 -3.44 9.04
C ALA A 411 33.24 -3.94 10.13
N LEU A 412 32.97 -5.24 10.18
CA LEU A 412 32.12 -5.86 11.22
C LEU A 412 32.89 -6.05 12.54
N ALA A 413 34.12 -6.57 12.45
CA ALA A 413 34.95 -6.85 13.62
C ALA A 413 36.42 -6.59 13.32
N PRO A 414 37.25 -6.25 14.33
CA PRO A 414 38.70 -6.06 14.14
C PRO A 414 39.36 -7.31 13.56
N LEU A 415 40.47 -7.13 12.85
CA LEU A 415 41.26 -8.22 12.27
C LEU A 415 41.63 -9.26 13.34
N ALA A 416 42.12 -8.81 14.53
CA ALA A 416 42.46 -9.68 15.63
C ALA A 416 41.34 -10.60 16.09
N HIS A 417 40.07 -10.18 15.97
CA HIS A 417 38.91 -11.04 16.26
C HIS A 417 38.85 -12.22 15.28
N TRP A 418 39.05 -11.93 13.98
CA TRP A 418 39.03 -12.95 12.94
C TRP A 418 40.22 -13.88 13.00
N GLU A 419 41.41 -13.37 13.30
CA GLU A 419 42.62 -14.15 13.50
C GLU A 419 42.50 -15.13 14.69
N THR A 420 41.85 -14.70 15.74
CA THR A 420 41.60 -15.55 16.92
C THR A 420 40.61 -16.68 16.61
N LEU A 421 39.54 -16.41 15.91
CA LEU A 421 38.48 -17.38 15.66
C LEU A 421 38.73 -18.28 14.42
N TYR A 422 39.42 -17.76 13.41
CA TYR A 422 39.62 -18.45 12.12
C TYR A 422 41.06 -18.38 11.66
N PRO A 423 42.01 -18.88 12.49
CA PRO A 423 43.44 -18.80 12.13
C PRO A 423 43.77 -19.62 10.88
N SER A 424 44.69 -19.11 10.06
CA SER A 424 45.32 -19.85 8.99
C SER A 424 46.83 -19.63 8.99
N ARG A 425 47.58 -20.37 8.15
CA ARG A 425 49.03 -20.20 8.08
C ARG A 425 49.48 -18.82 7.61
N THR A 426 48.61 -18.09 6.91
CA THR A 426 48.90 -16.80 6.31
C THR A 426 48.00 -15.66 6.83
N GLY A 427 47.41 -15.84 8.05
CA GLY A 427 46.49 -14.88 8.66
C GLY A 427 45.10 -15.48 8.93
N VAL A 428 44.04 -14.97 8.30
CA VAL A 428 42.65 -15.39 8.52
C VAL A 428 42.15 -16.29 7.40
N ASN A 429 41.42 -17.34 7.75
CA ASN A 429 40.64 -18.17 6.80
C ASN A 429 39.31 -17.48 6.45
N TRP A 430 39.35 -16.54 5.53
CA TRP A 430 38.17 -15.76 5.11
C TRP A 430 37.03 -16.59 4.52
N SER A 431 37.33 -17.75 3.93
CA SER A 431 36.29 -18.65 3.44
C SER A 431 35.53 -19.30 4.59
N ALA A 432 36.21 -19.69 5.66
CA ALA A 432 35.58 -20.21 6.88
C ALA A 432 34.75 -19.11 7.58
N VAL A 433 35.26 -17.88 7.65
CA VAL A 433 34.51 -16.71 8.17
C VAL A 433 33.22 -16.50 7.37
N ALA A 434 33.31 -16.46 6.05
CA ALA A 434 32.16 -16.27 5.19
C ALA A 434 31.11 -17.39 5.36
N SER A 435 31.55 -18.64 5.44
CA SER A 435 30.65 -19.78 5.66
C SER A 435 29.94 -19.71 7.02
N ASP A 436 30.65 -19.43 8.10
CA ASP A 436 30.07 -19.29 9.45
C ASP A 436 29.07 -18.12 9.53
N LEU A 437 29.40 -16.99 8.92
CA LEU A 437 28.51 -15.84 8.86
C LEU A 437 27.22 -16.14 8.10
N TYR A 438 27.30 -16.96 7.05
CA TYR A 438 26.13 -17.45 6.33
C TYR A 438 25.23 -18.29 7.24
N GLU A 439 25.83 -19.29 7.92
CA GLU A 439 25.07 -20.16 8.84
C GLU A 439 24.42 -19.34 9.97
N ARG A 440 25.13 -18.39 10.55
CA ARG A 440 24.58 -17.47 11.56
C ARG A 440 23.44 -16.60 11.00
N SER A 441 23.54 -16.14 9.76
CA SER A 441 22.48 -15.36 9.12
C SER A 441 21.25 -16.22 8.82
N ILE A 442 21.46 -17.48 8.43
CA ILE A 442 20.37 -18.45 8.23
C ILE A 442 19.71 -18.78 9.58
N ALA A 443 20.49 -19.01 10.61
CA ALA A 443 20.00 -19.28 11.97
C ALA A 443 19.20 -18.09 12.55
N ALA A 444 19.62 -16.84 12.25
CA ALA A 444 18.88 -15.64 12.64
C ALA A 444 17.57 -15.44 11.85
N GLY A 445 17.39 -16.18 10.74
CA GLY A 445 16.16 -16.19 9.94
C GLY A 445 16.03 -15.03 8.95
N LEU A 446 14.81 -14.87 8.40
CA LEU A 446 14.53 -13.81 7.42
C LEU A 446 14.52 -12.43 8.09
N PHE A 447 15.25 -11.51 7.48
CA PHE A 447 15.30 -10.12 7.92
C PHE A 447 14.63 -9.20 6.88
N THR A 448 13.72 -8.36 7.37
CA THR A 448 13.07 -7.35 6.53
C THR A 448 13.72 -5.99 6.77
N PRO A 449 14.32 -5.35 5.76
CA PRO A 449 14.94 -4.01 5.90
C PRO A 449 13.99 -2.94 6.44
N ASP A 450 12.67 -3.12 6.27
CA ASP A 450 11.64 -2.23 6.83
C ASP A 450 11.68 -2.15 8.37
N ARG A 451 12.42 -3.03 9.05
CA ARG A 451 12.67 -2.97 10.50
C ARG A 451 13.74 -1.95 10.88
N ILE A 452 14.56 -1.48 9.94
CA ILE A 452 15.60 -0.49 10.22
C ILE A 452 14.92 0.87 10.46
N ARG A 453 15.37 1.55 11.52
CA ARG A 453 14.92 2.89 11.90
C ARG A 453 16.11 3.83 12.00
N GLY A 454 15.96 5.00 11.40
CA GLY A 454 16.84 6.14 11.52
C GLY A 454 16.35 7.15 12.56
N ARG A 455 16.80 8.41 12.42
CA ARG A 455 16.50 9.51 13.35
C ARG A 455 15.02 9.90 13.33
N GLY A 456 14.56 10.54 14.41
CA GLY A 456 13.18 10.97 14.60
C GLY A 456 12.48 10.22 15.74
N ALA A 457 11.23 10.53 15.99
CA ALA A 457 10.44 9.88 17.02
C ALA A 457 9.65 8.70 16.47
N TRP A 458 9.62 7.61 17.23
CA TRP A 458 9.00 6.34 16.86
C TRP A 458 8.02 5.85 17.92
N TRP A 459 7.06 5.05 17.50
CA TRP A 459 6.20 4.27 18.39
C TRP A 459 6.66 2.82 18.36
N ASP A 460 7.25 2.34 19.46
CA ASP A 460 7.87 1.04 19.57
C ASP A 460 7.38 0.30 20.82
N ASP A 461 6.77 -0.86 20.60
CA ASP A 461 6.24 -1.73 21.66
C ASP A 461 5.40 -0.98 22.72
N GLY A 462 4.49 -0.12 22.25
CA GLY A 462 3.55 0.61 23.11
C GLY A 462 4.10 1.88 23.76
N ARG A 463 5.37 2.24 23.52
CA ARG A 463 6.04 3.41 24.11
C ARG A 463 6.60 4.37 23.06
N PRO A 464 6.71 5.66 23.40
CA PRO A 464 7.42 6.63 22.56
C PRO A 464 8.93 6.41 22.68
N LEU A 465 9.64 6.59 21.55
CA LEU A 465 11.08 6.52 21.47
C LEU A 465 11.61 7.61 20.56
N LEU A 466 12.56 8.42 21.03
CA LEU A 466 13.22 9.45 20.23
C LEU A 466 14.64 8.98 19.89
N HIS A 467 14.90 8.87 18.58
CA HIS A 467 16.21 8.49 18.04
C HIS A 467 16.99 9.74 17.61
N LEU A 468 18.04 10.07 18.33
CA LEU A 468 18.87 11.27 18.08
C LEU A 468 20.13 11.00 17.24
N GLY A 469 20.23 9.83 16.62
CA GLY A 469 21.37 9.45 15.79
C GLY A 469 22.39 8.60 16.52
N ASP A 470 22.91 9.04 17.65
CA ASP A 470 23.90 8.30 18.49
C ASP A 470 23.27 7.62 19.71
N ARG A 471 22.05 8.01 20.07
CA ARG A 471 21.32 7.52 21.24
C ARG A 471 19.83 7.44 21.01
N LEU A 472 19.17 6.65 21.85
CA LEU A 472 17.73 6.53 21.96
C LEU A 472 17.30 7.16 23.29
N VAL A 473 16.28 8.00 23.26
CA VAL A 473 15.64 8.56 24.44
C VAL A 473 14.27 7.92 24.60
N THR A 474 14.05 7.32 25.76
CA THR A 474 12.78 6.68 26.14
C THR A 474 12.27 7.31 27.43
N PRO A 475 11.02 7.04 27.84
CA PRO A 475 10.53 7.51 29.14
C PRO A 475 11.39 7.03 30.32
N GLU A 476 12.09 5.89 30.16
CA GLU A 476 12.95 5.29 31.19
C GLU A 476 14.37 5.87 31.20
N GLY A 477 14.76 6.64 30.18
CA GLY A 477 16.06 7.29 30.09
C GLY A 477 16.74 7.17 28.74
N GLU A 478 18.02 7.54 28.70
CA GLU A 478 18.85 7.51 27.50
C GLU A 478 19.61 6.19 27.32
N HIS A 479 19.66 5.69 26.11
CA HIS A 479 20.40 4.47 25.73
C HIS A 479 21.32 4.77 24.56
N LEU A 480 22.60 4.45 24.66
CA LEU A 480 23.51 4.55 23.52
C LEU A 480 23.11 3.53 22.44
N ILE A 481 23.18 3.95 21.17
CA ILE A 481 22.85 3.05 20.05
C ILE A 481 23.71 1.80 20.03
N THR A 482 24.96 1.88 20.48
CA THR A 482 25.87 0.73 20.54
C THR A 482 25.55 -0.25 21.66
N SER A 483 24.77 0.15 22.65
CA SER A 483 24.34 -0.71 23.75
C SER A 483 23.19 -1.64 23.30
N PRO A 484 23.04 -2.81 23.95
CA PRO A 484 21.88 -3.67 23.74
C PRO A 484 20.58 -2.93 24.07
N PHE A 485 19.64 -2.94 23.12
CA PHE A 485 18.32 -2.36 23.31
C PHE A 485 17.26 -3.33 22.75
N ARG A 486 16.30 -3.72 23.60
CA ARG A 486 15.24 -4.64 23.20
C ARG A 486 14.18 -3.90 22.41
N SER A 487 13.98 -4.28 21.16
CA SER A 487 13.01 -3.71 20.25
C SER A 487 12.72 -4.68 19.09
N ARG A 488 11.52 -4.59 18.53
CA ARG A 488 11.18 -5.23 17.26
C ARG A 488 11.86 -4.57 16.05
N TYR A 489 12.37 -3.34 16.23
CA TYR A 489 13.10 -2.58 15.21
C TYR A 489 14.62 -2.66 15.45
N VAL A 490 15.36 -2.23 14.46
CA VAL A 490 16.81 -2.08 14.51
C VAL A 490 17.14 -0.62 14.33
N TYR A 491 17.56 0.02 15.39
CA TYR A 491 17.99 1.42 15.37
C TYR A 491 19.48 1.48 14.99
N GLN A 492 19.77 2.18 13.88
CA GLN A 492 21.15 2.29 13.41
C GLN A 492 21.73 3.66 13.76
N ARG A 493 23.03 3.68 14.02
CA ARG A 493 23.74 4.93 14.31
C ARG A 493 23.78 5.83 13.09
N MET A 494 23.40 7.09 13.29
CA MET A 494 23.35 8.15 12.29
C MET A 494 24.08 9.40 12.83
N PRO A 495 24.34 10.43 12.02
CA PRO A 495 24.78 11.74 12.52
C PRO A 495 23.80 12.25 13.59
N ARG A 496 24.36 12.82 14.66
CA ARG A 496 23.55 13.28 15.80
C ARG A 496 22.63 14.44 15.39
N LEU A 497 21.40 14.40 15.89
CA LEU A 497 20.51 15.54 15.97
C LEU A 497 20.61 16.18 17.35
N ASP A 498 20.55 17.51 17.40
CA ASP A 498 20.43 18.24 18.65
C ASP A 498 19.02 18.04 19.21
N GLY A 499 18.91 17.07 20.13
CA GLY A 499 17.66 16.74 20.79
C GLY A 499 17.25 17.79 21.81
N PRO A 500 16.10 17.56 22.47
CA PRO A 500 15.65 18.45 23.55
C PRO A 500 16.67 18.56 24.68
N GLY A 501 17.52 17.51 24.91
CA GLY A 501 18.43 17.49 26.08
C GLY A 501 17.65 17.48 27.38
N ASP A 502 18.24 18.03 28.43
CA ASP A 502 17.63 18.15 29.76
C ASP A 502 16.77 19.42 29.92
N VAL A 503 16.23 19.96 28.82
CA VAL A 503 15.36 21.15 28.91
C VAL A 503 13.98 20.78 29.43
N GLU A 504 13.43 21.64 30.29
CA GLU A 504 12.07 21.47 30.76
C GLU A 504 11.06 21.64 29.61
N PRO A 505 10.10 20.70 29.45
CA PRO A 505 9.06 20.83 28.46
C PRO A 505 8.25 22.13 28.60
N LEU A 506 7.77 22.67 27.49
CA LEU A 506 6.90 23.84 27.53
C LEU A 506 5.62 23.55 28.33
N SER A 507 5.25 24.47 29.24
CA SER A 507 3.91 24.51 29.80
C SER A 507 2.86 24.94 28.77
N VAL A 508 1.58 24.67 29.03
CA VAL A 508 0.46 25.13 28.18
C VAL A 508 0.48 26.66 27.99
N GLN A 509 0.78 27.39 29.05
CA GLN A 509 0.82 28.87 29.02
C GLN A 509 1.94 29.38 28.10
N GLU A 510 3.12 28.79 28.16
CA GLU A 510 4.24 29.18 27.29
C GLU A 510 3.99 28.75 25.84
N ALA A 511 3.37 27.58 25.62
CA ALA A 511 3.03 27.09 24.31
C ALA A 511 1.99 27.94 23.58
N ALA A 512 1.11 28.63 24.31
CA ALA A 512 0.10 29.53 23.75
C ALA A 512 0.70 30.67 22.89
N VAL A 513 1.94 31.07 23.17
CA VAL A 513 2.65 32.11 22.42
C VAL A 513 2.92 31.65 20.97
N ILE A 514 3.24 30.36 20.78
CA ILE A 514 3.47 29.76 19.46
C ILE A 514 2.22 29.86 18.60
N VAL A 515 1.06 29.52 19.20
CA VAL A 515 -0.26 29.59 18.54
C VAL A 515 -0.62 31.03 18.21
N SER A 516 -0.41 31.95 19.19
CA SER A 516 -0.74 33.38 19.01
C SER A 516 0.03 34.01 17.86
N ILE A 517 1.33 33.77 17.75
CA ILE A 517 2.17 34.28 16.67
C ILE A 517 1.76 33.71 15.32
N ALA A 518 1.52 32.40 15.21
CA ALA A 518 1.11 31.76 13.94
C ALA A 518 -0.21 32.33 13.40
N ASN A 519 -1.18 32.64 14.29
CA ASN A 519 -2.45 33.19 13.88
C ASN A 519 -2.38 34.67 13.46
N ARG A 520 -1.28 35.36 13.71
CA ARG A 520 -1.07 36.75 13.30
C ARG A 520 -0.50 36.94 11.92
N PHE A 521 0.01 35.89 11.25
CA PHE A 521 0.31 36.01 9.85
C PHE A 521 -0.97 36.30 9.05
N HIS A 522 -0.85 37.06 7.97
CA HIS A 522 -2.00 37.53 7.19
C HIS A 522 -2.57 36.42 6.31
N TRP A 523 -3.31 35.51 6.96
CA TRP A 523 -3.91 34.35 6.29
C TRP A 523 -5.15 34.71 5.47
N ASP A 524 -5.33 34.04 4.35
CA ASP A 524 -6.58 34.07 3.57
C ASP A 524 -7.71 33.39 4.36
N VAL A 525 -7.41 32.23 4.93
CA VAL A 525 -8.32 31.48 5.81
C VAL A 525 -7.77 31.49 7.23
N PRO A 526 -8.51 32.01 8.21
CA PRO A 526 -8.02 32.09 9.60
C PRO A 526 -7.55 30.77 10.20
N ALA A 527 -8.19 29.64 9.85
CA ALA A 527 -7.79 28.31 10.30
C ALA A 527 -6.34 27.93 9.92
N SER A 528 -5.75 28.57 8.89
CA SER A 528 -4.40 28.28 8.39
C SER A 528 -3.32 28.41 9.46
N GLY A 529 -3.43 29.40 10.38
CA GLY A 529 -2.50 29.56 11.50
C GLY A 529 -2.52 28.36 12.43
N THR A 530 -3.69 27.87 12.80
CA THR A 530 -3.86 26.69 13.66
C THR A 530 -3.34 25.42 12.96
N LEU A 531 -3.59 25.26 11.65
CA LEU A 531 -3.10 24.13 10.87
C LEU A 531 -1.58 24.15 10.74
N LEU A 532 -0.96 25.33 10.58
CA LEU A 532 0.50 25.48 10.59
C LEU A 532 1.10 25.03 11.92
N VAL A 533 0.51 25.49 13.03
CA VAL A 533 0.92 25.07 14.38
C VAL A 533 0.82 23.56 14.53
N GLY A 534 -0.30 22.98 14.12
CA GLY A 534 -0.47 21.52 14.14
C GLY A 534 0.62 20.79 13.37
N TRP A 535 1.00 21.30 12.20
CA TRP A 535 2.10 20.73 11.41
C TRP A 535 3.46 20.87 12.12
N VAL A 536 3.77 22.04 12.69
CA VAL A 536 5.03 22.28 13.41
C VAL A 536 5.17 21.33 14.60
N VAL A 537 4.11 21.17 15.37
CA VAL A 537 4.10 20.26 16.53
C VAL A 537 4.28 18.81 16.12
N LEU A 538 3.54 18.34 15.11
CA LEU A 538 3.54 16.93 14.72
C LEU A 538 4.78 16.52 13.92
N SER A 539 5.45 17.46 13.28
CA SER A 539 6.53 17.17 12.34
C SER A 539 7.73 16.49 13.01
N PRO A 540 8.23 16.85 14.21
CA PRO A 540 9.32 16.14 14.87
C PRO A 540 8.96 14.70 15.29
N ILE A 541 7.67 14.42 15.45
CA ILE A 541 7.17 13.11 15.86
C ILE A 541 6.51 12.31 14.72
N CYS A 542 6.73 12.71 13.46
CA CYS A 542 6.06 12.16 12.29
C CYS A 542 6.22 10.63 12.14
N GLY A 543 7.32 10.04 12.64
CA GLY A 543 7.52 8.58 12.63
C GLY A 543 6.62 7.82 13.60
N SER A 544 6.04 8.48 14.58
CA SER A 544 5.10 7.90 15.56
C SER A 544 3.63 7.99 15.14
N LEU A 545 3.30 8.79 14.13
CA LEU A 545 1.93 9.05 13.67
C LEU A 545 1.41 7.95 12.75
N ARG A 546 0.10 7.71 12.79
CA ARG A 546 -0.61 6.81 11.86
C ARG A 546 -0.84 7.47 10.50
N TRP A 547 -1.22 8.72 10.52
CA TRP A 547 -1.37 9.59 9.36
C TRP A 547 -0.42 10.77 9.47
N ARG A 548 0.26 11.13 8.37
CA ARG A 548 1.21 12.24 8.26
C ARG A 548 0.64 13.28 7.31
N PRO A 549 -0.03 14.32 7.85
CA PRO A 549 -0.57 15.41 7.04
C PRO A 549 0.55 16.27 6.48
N HIS A 550 0.39 16.73 5.25
CA HIS A 550 1.30 17.66 4.60
C HIS A 550 0.67 19.03 4.49
N VAL A 551 1.48 20.06 4.37
CA VAL A 551 1.00 21.43 4.17
C VAL A 551 1.67 22.07 2.96
N TRP A 552 0.96 22.97 2.29
CA TRP A 552 1.47 23.78 1.19
C TRP A 552 1.24 25.25 1.50
N LEU A 553 2.34 25.97 1.77
CA LEU A 553 2.34 27.38 2.05
C LEU A 553 2.40 28.19 0.74
N THR A 554 1.38 29.01 0.47
CA THR A 554 1.31 29.81 -0.75
C THR A 554 1.07 31.27 -0.42
N GLY A 555 1.41 32.13 -1.39
CA GLY A 555 1.18 33.56 -1.33
C GLY A 555 2.07 34.32 -2.29
N GLY A 556 1.67 35.54 -2.67
CA GLY A 556 2.43 36.38 -3.57
C GLY A 556 3.82 36.76 -3.04
N ALA A 557 4.63 37.42 -3.88
CA ALA A 557 5.91 37.98 -3.42
C ALA A 557 5.68 38.98 -2.29
N GLY A 558 6.48 38.89 -1.23
CA GLY A 558 6.37 39.78 -0.06
C GLY A 558 5.20 39.46 0.89
N SER A 559 4.49 38.34 0.72
CA SER A 559 3.37 37.97 1.62
C SER A 559 3.81 37.46 3.00
N GLY A 560 5.08 37.24 3.25
CA GLY A 560 5.61 36.75 4.54
C GLY A 560 6.00 35.29 4.58
N LYS A 561 6.00 34.55 3.44
CA LYS A 561 6.42 33.12 3.38
C LYS A 561 7.79 32.89 4.01
N SER A 562 8.81 33.66 3.60
CA SER A 562 10.17 33.53 4.14
C SER A 562 10.22 33.84 5.64
N ALA A 563 9.43 34.80 6.15
CA ALA A 563 9.36 35.05 7.58
C ALA A 563 8.81 33.84 8.35
N ILE A 564 7.82 33.12 7.78
CA ILE A 564 7.30 31.87 8.36
C ILE A 564 8.39 30.78 8.33
N LEU A 565 9.09 30.59 7.22
CA LEU A 565 10.12 29.56 7.11
C LEU A 565 11.32 29.85 8.00
N ASP A 566 11.90 31.05 7.90
CA ASP A 566 13.20 31.37 8.51
C ASP A 566 13.09 31.76 9.98
N ARG A 567 12.01 32.47 10.35
CA ARG A 567 11.89 33.08 11.70
C ARG A 567 10.87 32.40 12.59
N TYR A 568 10.02 31.53 12.04
CA TYR A 568 9.06 30.77 12.83
C TYR A 568 9.36 29.25 12.80
N ILE A 569 9.42 28.61 11.63
CA ILE A 569 9.59 27.17 11.51
C ILE A 569 11.02 26.74 11.83
N THR A 570 12.02 27.36 11.21
CA THR A 570 13.43 26.95 11.36
C THR A 570 13.90 27.02 12.82
N PRO A 571 13.64 28.09 13.60
CA PRO A 571 14.03 28.10 15.01
C PRO A 571 13.27 27.08 15.88
N LEU A 572 12.01 26.76 15.56
CA LEU A 572 11.22 25.80 16.32
C LEU A 572 11.59 24.34 16.04
N LEU A 573 12.03 24.00 14.85
CA LEU A 573 12.36 22.63 14.45
C LEU A 573 13.87 22.32 14.49
N GLY A 574 14.73 23.33 14.30
CA GLY A 574 16.18 23.14 14.25
C GLY A 574 16.58 22.02 13.30
N ASP A 575 17.53 21.21 13.73
CA ASP A 575 18.08 20.06 12.96
C ASP A 575 17.08 18.91 12.73
N PHE A 576 15.90 18.97 13.37
CA PHE A 576 14.85 17.98 13.12
C PHE A 576 14.20 18.14 11.75
N ALA A 577 14.40 19.27 11.06
CA ALA A 577 13.86 19.50 9.73
C ALA A 577 14.93 19.39 8.64
N LEU A 578 14.64 18.63 7.59
CA LEU A 578 15.43 18.63 6.36
C LEU A 578 14.98 19.79 5.47
N LEU A 579 15.81 20.88 5.47
CA LEU A 579 15.56 22.06 4.64
C LEU A 579 16.12 21.81 3.24
N VAL A 580 15.30 21.96 2.20
CA VAL A 580 15.68 21.77 0.80
C VAL A 580 15.06 22.83 -0.09
N SER A 581 15.67 23.10 -1.25
CA SER A 581 15.24 24.15 -2.16
C SER A 581 14.94 23.63 -3.58
N GLY A 582 14.44 24.53 -4.42
CA GLY A 582 13.80 24.32 -5.71
C GLY A 582 14.41 23.30 -6.68
N SER A 583 15.74 23.10 -6.75
CA SER A 583 16.37 22.16 -7.67
C SER A 583 16.43 20.70 -7.18
N THR A 584 15.97 20.42 -5.95
CA THR A 584 16.03 19.09 -5.33
C THR A 584 15.15 18.08 -6.07
N THR A 585 15.70 16.89 -6.37
CA THR A 585 14.99 15.82 -7.05
C THR A 585 14.37 14.81 -6.07
N GLU A 586 13.31 14.07 -6.51
CA GLU A 586 12.72 12.97 -5.72
C GLU A 586 13.77 11.96 -5.27
N ALA A 587 14.70 11.59 -6.15
CA ALA A 587 15.71 10.59 -5.86
C ALA A 587 16.70 11.07 -4.78
N ALA A 588 17.16 12.32 -4.85
CA ALA A 588 18.05 12.90 -3.85
C ALA A 588 17.35 12.97 -2.49
N LEU A 589 16.09 13.46 -2.47
CA LEU A 589 15.30 13.59 -1.26
C LEU A 589 15.05 12.23 -0.58
N ARG A 590 14.64 11.24 -1.34
CA ARG A 590 14.40 9.86 -0.86
C ARG A 590 15.67 9.20 -0.30
N GLN A 591 16.83 9.44 -0.94
CA GLN A 591 18.12 8.93 -0.46
C GLN A 591 18.59 9.65 0.80
N SER A 592 18.33 10.95 0.91
CA SER A 592 18.68 11.74 2.10
C SER A 592 17.83 11.35 3.31
N ILE A 593 16.53 11.12 3.12
CA ILE A 593 15.63 10.66 4.20
C ILE A 593 15.98 9.22 4.59
N CYS A 594 16.22 8.34 3.64
CA CYS A 594 16.53 6.92 3.86
C CYS A 594 15.59 6.24 4.87
N SER A 595 16.06 5.96 6.09
CA SER A 595 15.30 5.35 7.19
C SER A 595 14.85 6.35 8.27
N ASP A 596 15.13 7.63 8.11
CA ASP A 596 14.76 8.68 9.05
C ASP A 596 13.25 8.99 8.99
N ALA A 597 12.72 9.48 10.10
CA ALA A 597 11.40 10.07 10.19
C ALA A 597 11.53 11.52 10.66
N VAL A 598 12.01 12.36 9.74
CA VAL A 598 12.21 13.80 9.92
C VAL A 598 11.35 14.57 8.93
N PRO A 599 10.80 15.74 9.30
CA PRO A 599 10.03 16.55 8.37
C PRO A 599 10.91 17.14 7.25
N VAL A 600 10.28 17.40 6.12
CA VAL A 600 10.90 18.04 4.96
C VAL A 600 10.25 19.41 4.76
N VAL A 601 11.06 20.45 4.78
CA VAL A 601 10.66 21.82 4.42
C VAL A 601 11.29 22.12 3.06
N PHE A 602 10.44 22.29 2.06
CA PHE A 602 10.84 22.49 0.68
C PHE A 602 10.45 23.90 0.24
N ASP A 603 11.42 24.78 0.17
CA ASP A 603 11.21 26.13 -0.35
C ASP A 603 11.36 26.19 -1.87
N GLU A 604 10.75 27.18 -2.49
CA GLU A 604 10.73 27.37 -3.95
C GLU A 604 10.19 26.15 -4.71
N ALA A 605 9.10 25.56 -4.22
CA ALA A 605 8.41 24.44 -4.86
C ALA A 605 7.68 24.87 -6.16
N GLU A 606 8.36 25.67 -6.98
CA GLU A 606 7.81 26.23 -8.22
C GLU A 606 7.73 25.15 -9.33
N SER A 607 6.76 25.30 -10.23
CA SER A 607 6.51 24.35 -11.33
C SER A 607 6.20 25.06 -12.66
N ASN A 608 6.98 26.11 -12.96
CA ASN A 608 6.73 26.99 -14.10
C ASN A 608 7.03 26.31 -15.44
N GLU A 609 8.05 25.47 -15.52
CA GLU A 609 8.48 24.80 -16.74
C GLU A 609 8.16 23.30 -16.72
N ARG A 610 8.11 22.64 -17.88
CA ARG A 610 7.85 21.19 -17.98
C ARG A 610 8.78 20.30 -17.15
N PRO A 611 10.10 20.52 -17.12
CA PRO A 611 11.01 19.74 -16.27
C PRO A 611 10.68 19.88 -14.78
N ASP A 612 10.35 21.09 -14.34
CA ASP A 612 9.99 21.40 -12.96
C ASP A 612 8.66 20.75 -12.56
N GLN A 613 7.70 20.73 -13.48
CA GLN A 613 6.43 20.02 -13.28
C GLN A 613 6.63 18.53 -13.07
N GLN A 614 7.51 17.88 -13.87
CA GLN A 614 7.81 16.44 -13.70
C GLN A 614 8.53 16.16 -12.38
N ARG A 615 9.50 17.02 -12.02
CA ARG A 615 10.22 16.94 -10.75
C ARG A 615 9.26 17.06 -9.57
N MET A 616 8.38 18.06 -9.60
CA MET A 616 7.39 18.28 -8.54
C MET A 616 6.38 17.14 -8.43
N GLN A 617 5.93 16.55 -9.55
CA GLN A 617 5.09 15.36 -9.53
C GLN A 617 5.79 14.15 -8.88
N GLY A 618 7.10 14.02 -9.04
CA GLY A 618 7.91 13.01 -8.33
C GLY A 618 7.88 13.23 -6.82
N ILE A 619 8.07 14.47 -6.36
CA ILE A 619 8.02 14.85 -4.94
C ILE A 619 6.62 14.65 -4.34
N LEU A 620 5.57 15.04 -5.07
CA LEU A 620 4.19 14.80 -4.65
C LEU A 620 3.87 13.30 -4.55
N SER A 621 4.43 12.49 -5.44
CA SER A 621 4.30 11.04 -5.37
C SER A 621 4.98 10.46 -4.12
N LEU A 622 6.14 11.01 -3.74
CA LEU A 622 6.84 10.64 -2.51
C LEU A 622 6.03 11.01 -1.27
N ALA A 623 5.50 12.23 -1.22
CA ALA A 623 4.65 12.70 -0.12
C ALA A 623 3.37 11.86 0.02
N ARG A 624 2.73 11.48 -1.12
CA ARG A 624 1.56 10.57 -1.09
C ARG A 624 1.83 9.25 -0.41
N VAL A 625 3.00 8.66 -0.66
CA VAL A 625 3.39 7.39 -0.03
C VAL A 625 3.73 7.59 1.45
N ALA A 626 4.31 8.74 1.79
CA ALA A 626 4.68 9.09 3.16
C ALA A 626 3.48 9.35 4.09
N SER A 627 2.30 9.72 3.57
CA SER A 627 1.14 10.13 4.37
C SER A 627 0.62 9.04 5.31
N SER A 628 0.68 7.76 4.93
CA SER A 628 0.06 6.66 5.70
C SER A 628 1.09 5.66 6.22
N GLU A 629 0.90 5.17 7.45
CA GLU A 629 1.73 4.08 7.99
C GLU A 629 1.53 2.76 7.24
N SER A 630 0.34 2.51 6.71
CA SER A 630 0.04 1.37 5.83
C SER A 630 0.51 1.56 4.38
N GLY A 631 1.15 2.69 4.07
CA GLY A 631 1.63 3.04 2.73
C GLY A 631 2.54 1.98 2.13
N ALA A 632 2.45 1.80 0.81
CA ALA A 632 3.30 0.87 0.07
C ALA A 632 4.77 1.34 0.10
N SER A 633 5.71 0.38 0.17
CA SER A 633 7.12 0.69 -0.03
C SER A 633 7.39 1.12 -1.48
N LEU A 634 8.22 2.14 -1.66
CA LEU A 634 8.74 2.51 -2.97
C LEU A 634 9.84 1.54 -3.38
N LEU A 635 9.64 0.88 -4.51
CA LEU A 635 10.63 -0.02 -5.09
C LEU A 635 11.34 0.70 -6.24
N LYS A 636 12.66 0.76 -6.20
CA LYS A 636 13.50 1.33 -7.26
C LYS A 636 14.55 0.30 -7.67
N GLY A 637 14.56 -0.06 -8.94
CA GLY A 637 15.62 -0.89 -9.53
C GLY A 637 16.91 -0.09 -9.67
N SER A 638 18.06 -0.72 -9.39
CA SER A 638 19.38 -0.18 -9.72
C SER A 638 19.82 -0.70 -11.10
N PRO A 639 20.80 -0.05 -11.73
CA PRO A 639 21.41 -0.56 -12.97
C PRO A 639 22.04 -1.95 -12.81
N SER A 640 22.39 -2.34 -11.58
CA SER A 640 22.93 -3.67 -11.22
C SER A 640 21.85 -4.75 -11.07
N GLY A 641 20.56 -4.42 -11.30
CA GLY A 641 19.43 -5.37 -11.15
C GLY A 641 18.93 -5.50 -9.71
N GLU A 642 19.53 -4.83 -8.74
CA GLU A 642 19.07 -4.84 -7.35
C GLU A 642 17.86 -3.93 -7.17
N VAL A 643 16.91 -4.37 -6.35
CA VAL A 643 15.74 -3.58 -5.98
C VAL A 643 15.95 -2.96 -4.61
N SER A 644 16.10 -1.64 -4.58
CA SER A 644 16.10 -0.87 -3.33
C SER A 644 14.66 -0.60 -2.88
N ARG A 645 14.39 -0.88 -1.61
CA ARG A 645 13.09 -0.65 -0.98
C ARG A 645 13.18 0.55 -0.03
N TYR A 646 12.29 1.52 -0.20
CA TYR A 646 12.22 2.72 0.63
C TYR A 646 10.84 2.85 1.26
N ARG A 647 10.81 3.19 2.53
CA ARG A 647 9.58 3.49 3.26
C ARG A 647 9.73 4.84 3.95
N VAL A 648 9.21 5.87 3.30
CA VAL A 648 9.29 7.26 3.78
C VAL A 648 8.21 7.51 4.83
N ARG A 649 8.62 8.13 5.94
CA ARG A 649 7.74 8.47 7.07
C ARG A 649 7.87 9.93 7.48
N SER A 650 8.03 10.80 6.50
CA SER A 650 8.23 12.24 6.69
C SER A 650 6.94 13.02 6.46
N MET A 651 6.77 14.11 7.18
CA MET A 651 5.80 15.15 6.87
C MET A 651 6.45 16.19 5.95
N PHE A 652 5.68 16.72 5.00
CA PHE A 652 6.18 17.70 4.02
C PHE A 652 5.49 19.05 4.23
N LEU A 653 6.29 20.11 4.20
CA LEU A 653 5.85 21.48 3.98
C LEU A 653 6.48 21.95 2.68
N LEU A 654 5.64 22.31 1.70
CA LEU A 654 6.07 22.90 0.43
C LEU A 654 5.72 24.37 0.43
N SER A 655 6.61 25.22 -0.09
CA SER A 655 6.41 26.68 -0.17
C SER A 655 6.59 27.15 -1.61
N SER A 656 5.61 27.89 -2.15
CA SER A 656 5.65 28.45 -3.52
C SER A 656 4.72 29.65 -3.69
N ILE A 657 4.78 30.31 -4.84
CA ILE A 657 3.82 31.37 -5.19
C ILE A 657 2.48 30.74 -5.57
N ALA A 658 2.50 29.69 -6.37
CA ALA A 658 1.31 28.97 -6.82
C ALA A 658 1.42 27.46 -6.55
N THR A 659 0.32 26.78 -6.26
CA THR A 659 0.32 25.34 -6.00
C THR A 659 0.39 24.51 -7.29
N ALA A 660 1.10 23.36 -7.22
CA ALA A 660 1.12 22.37 -8.28
C ALA A 660 0.13 21.20 -8.03
N LEU A 661 -0.85 21.36 -7.15
CA LEU A 661 -1.81 20.32 -6.74
C LEU A 661 -2.88 20.05 -7.83
N LYS A 662 -2.46 19.46 -8.95
CA LYS A 662 -3.35 19.17 -10.09
C LYS A 662 -4.28 17.97 -9.83
N GLN A 663 -3.84 16.98 -9.06
CA GLN A 663 -4.58 15.73 -8.82
C GLN A 663 -5.40 15.80 -7.53
N GLY A 664 -6.62 15.27 -7.51
CA GLY A 664 -7.45 15.17 -6.32
C GLY A 664 -6.77 14.41 -5.18
N ALA A 665 -5.97 13.40 -5.53
CA ALA A 665 -5.16 12.64 -4.57
C ALA A 665 -4.12 13.49 -3.84
N ASP A 666 -3.56 14.52 -4.46
CA ASP A 666 -2.61 15.45 -3.84
C ASP A 666 -3.35 16.46 -2.96
N ARG A 667 -4.42 17.05 -3.50
CA ARG A 667 -5.24 18.01 -2.73
C ARG A 667 -5.75 17.45 -1.41
N SER A 668 -6.13 16.17 -1.39
CA SER A 668 -6.62 15.54 -0.18
C SER A 668 -5.54 15.17 0.85
N ARG A 669 -4.25 15.41 0.56
CA ARG A 669 -3.12 15.13 1.47
C ARG A 669 -2.34 16.37 1.88
N PHE A 670 -2.59 17.49 1.22
CA PHE A 670 -1.98 18.77 1.53
C PHE A 670 -3.03 19.77 2.01
N ALA A 671 -2.86 20.31 3.21
CA ALA A 671 -3.59 21.49 3.63
C ALA A 671 -2.94 22.71 2.97
N GLN A 672 -3.69 23.43 2.14
CA GLN A 672 -3.19 24.62 1.46
C GLN A 672 -3.32 25.82 2.38
N LEU A 673 -2.20 26.40 2.81
CA LEU A 673 -2.14 27.56 3.71
C LEU A 673 -1.80 28.79 2.87
N THR A 674 -2.78 29.63 2.59
CA THR A 674 -2.63 30.78 1.69
C THR A 674 -2.49 32.07 2.48
N LEU A 675 -1.44 32.83 2.16
CA LEU A 675 -1.20 34.16 2.67
C LEU A 675 -1.81 35.21 1.72
N ARG A 676 -2.55 36.15 2.25
CA ARG A 676 -3.08 37.30 1.52
C ARG A 676 -1.98 38.24 1.06
N ASN A 677 -2.29 39.01 0.05
CA ASN A 677 -1.38 40.06 -0.41
C ASN A 677 -1.30 41.20 0.64
N PRO A 678 -0.12 41.54 1.16
CA PRO A 678 0.01 42.61 2.13
C PRO A 678 -0.49 43.97 1.59
N ALA A 679 -0.52 44.16 0.28
CA ALA A 679 -1.01 45.39 -0.35
C ALA A 679 -2.52 45.63 -0.16
N GLU A 680 -3.27 44.65 0.31
CA GLU A 680 -4.71 44.78 0.67
C GLU A 680 -4.89 45.64 1.91
N LEU A 681 -3.87 45.73 2.78
CA LEU A 681 -3.89 46.59 3.94
C LEU A 681 -3.39 48.01 3.60
N PRO A 682 -3.97 49.08 4.23
CA PRO A 682 -3.39 50.38 4.17
C PRO A 682 -1.92 50.37 4.59
N LYS A 683 -1.07 51.19 3.97
CA LYS A 683 0.37 51.17 4.19
C LYS A 683 0.75 51.33 5.67
N ALA A 684 0.11 52.27 6.40
CA ALA A 684 0.39 52.50 7.81
C ALA A 684 0.04 51.30 8.69
N ASP A 685 -1.11 50.67 8.45
CA ASP A 685 -1.57 49.50 9.22
C ASP A 685 -0.67 48.29 8.95
N ARG A 686 -0.24 48.12 7.70
CA ARG A 686 0.70 47.08 7.30
C ARG A 686 2.05 47.24 7.98
N GLU A 687 2.62 48.45 7.98
CA GLU A 687 3.91 48.72 8.62
C GLU A 687 3.84 48.49 10.14
N LEU A 688 2.75 48.91 10.78
CA LEU A 688 2.52 48.71 12.22
C LEU A 688 2.35 47.22 12.55
N HIS A 689 1.57 46.48 11.74
CA HIS A 689 1.33 45.03 11.89
C HIS A 689 2.65 44.23 11.80
N TRP A 690 3.43 44.47 10.75
CA TRP A 690 4.70 43.79 10.54
C TRP A 690 5.71 44.16 11.64
N ALA A 691 5.85 45.43 12.01
CA ALA A 691 6.75 45.85 13.08
C ALA A 691 6.37 45.24 14.44
N SER A 692 5.09 44.98 14.67
CA SER A 692 4.63 44.28 15.87
C SER A 692 4.90 42.80 15.81
N LEU A 693 4.62 42.14 14.68
CA LEU A 693 4.87 40.70 14.46
C LEU A 693 6.38 40.39 14.50
N ASP A 694 7.20 41.23 13.88
CA ASP A 694 8.67 41.10 13.89
C ASP A 694 9.23 41.15 15.31
N ARG A 695 8.77 42.09 16.13
CA ARG A 695 9.19 42.15 17.54
C ARG A 695 8.82 40.90 18.33
N ASP A 696 7.65 40.35 18.09
CA ASP A 696 7.21 39.14 18.80
C ASP A 696 7.90 37.88 18.31
N LEU A 697 8.22 37.80 17.02
CA LEU A 697 9.07 36.73 16.47
C LEU A 697 10.46 36.75 17.11
N ASP A 698 11.13 37.96 17.13
CA ASP A 698 12.45 38.12 17.73
C ASP A 698 12.48 37.87 19.22
N ARG A 699 11.41 38.26 19.92
CA ARG A 699 11.33 38.16 21.38
C ARG A 699 11.02 36.74 21.85
N HIS A 700 10.18 36.00 21.14
CA HIS A 700 9.57 34.77 21.65
C HIS A 700 10.00 33.52 20.91
N ILE A 701 10.31 33.59 19.62
CA ILE A 701 10.69 32.41 18.83
C ILE A 701 12.20 32.24 18.86
N SER A 702 12.67 31.16 19.44
CA SER A 702 14.10 30.84 19.57
C SER A 702 14.35 29.34 19.47
N SER A 703 15.60 28.95 19.24
CA SER A 703 16.01 27.54 19.22
C SER A 703 15.79 26.84 20.58
N GLU A 704 15.89 27.59 21.68
CA GLU A 704 15.60 27.08 23.01
C GLU A 704 14.10 26.77 23.17
N LEU A 705 13.23 27.70 22.73
CA LEU A 705 11.78 27.45 22.70
C LEU A 705 11.48 26.22 21.83
N GLY A 706 12.17 26.05 20.71
CA GLY A 706 12.02 24.89 19.82
C GLY A 706 12.41 23.57 20.52
N ARG A 707 13.54 23.53 21.23
CA ARG A 707 13.93 22.34 22.01
C ARG A 707 12.91 21.99 23.09
N ARG A 708 12.39 22.97 23.82
CA ARG A 708 11.36 22.80 24.83
C ARG A 708 10.01 22.34 24.22
N LEU A 709 9.69 22.84 23.02
CA LEU A 709 8.54 22.39 22.23
C LEU A 709 8.69 20.90 21.87
N ILE A 710 9.85 20.49 21.37
CA ILE A 710 10.12 19.09 21.00
C ILE A 710 10.05 18.19 22.25
N ALA A 711 10.61 18.63 23.38
CA ALA A 711 10.51 17.91 24.66
C ALA A 711 9.04 17.65 25.04
N ARG A 712 8.20 18.71 25.00
CA ARG A 712 6.76 18.61 25.26
C ARG A 712 6.09 17.64 24.28
N THR A 713 6.32 17.80 23.00
CA THR A 713 5.67 17.00 21.97
C THR A 713 6.03 15.52 22.07
N VAL A 714 7.29 15.19 22.32
CA VAL A 714 7.75 13.81 22.52
C VAL A 714 7.10 13.19 23.76
N GLY A 715 7.05 13.93 24.87
CA GLY A 715 6.38 13.49 26.10
C GLY A 715 4.87 13.24 25.91
N LEU A 716 4.23 14.01 25.03
CA LEU A 716 2.80 13.91 24.75
C LEU A 716 2.43 12.95 23.60
N ILE A 717 3.38 12.21 22.99
CA ILE A 717 3.08 11.25 21.92
C ILE A 717 1.91 10.31 22.26
N PRO A 718 1.83 9.70 23.47
CA PRO A 718 0.71 8.82 23.81
C PRO A 718 -0.64 9.54 23.76
N MET A 719 -0.71 10.76 24.29
CA MET A 719 -1.91 11.61 24.27
C MET A 719 -2.26 12.04 22.84
N ILE A 720 -1.28 12.55 22.08
CA ILE A 720 -1.47 12.99 20.69
C ILE A 720 -2.03 11.87 19.82
N ARG A 721 -1.52 10.63 19.96
CA ARG A 721 -2.01 9.47 19.21
C ARG A 721 -3.47 9.10 19.54
N GLN A 722 -3.92 9.35 20.76
CA GLN A 722 -5.32 9.18 21.15
C GLN A 722 -6.17 10.33 20.62
N ALA A 723 -5.72 11.57 20.78
CA ALA A 723 -6.37 12.78 20.27
C ALA A 723 -6.52 12.74 18.74
N GLU A 724 -5.49 12.24 18.01
CA GLU A 724 -5.56 11.99 16.56
C GLU A 724 -6.84 11.21 16.20
N GLY A 725 -7.12 10.11 16.90
CA GLY A 725 -8.31 9.29 16.63
C GLY A 725 -9.63 10.02 16.91
N VAL A 726 -9.69 10.89 17.93
CA VAL A 726 -10.88 11.67 18.26
C VAL A 726 -11.11 12.77 17.23
N PHE A 727 -10.08 13.59 16.96
CA PHE A 727 -10.18 14.68 15.99
C PHE A 727 -10.41 14.19 14.57
N THR A 728 -9.83 13.06 14.16
CA THR A 728 -10.07 12.46 12.84
C THR A 728 -11.54 12.11 12.66
N ARG A 729 -12.19 11.52 13.67
CA ARG A 729 -13.64 11.23 13.61
C ARG A 729 -14.49 12.49 13.59
N ALA A 730 -14.14 13.49 14.40
CA ALA A 730 -14.86 14.76 14.45
C ALA A 730 -14.77 15.50 13.10
N ALA A 731 -13.58 15.61 12.54
CA ALA A 731 -13.35 16.24 11.25
C ALA A 731 -13.99 15.43 10.09
N ALA A 732 -13.93 14.09 10.12
CA ALA A 732 -14.59 13.25 9.12
C ALA A 732 -16.11 13.47 9.08
N ARG A 733 -16.75 13.66 10.23
CA ARG A 733 -18.17 14.02 10.31
C ARG A 733 -18.45 15.42 9.78
N HIS A 734 -17.59 16.39 10.15
CA HIS A 734 -17.75 17.78 9.73
C HIS A 734 -17.64 17.93 8.20
N PHE A 735 -16.67 17.26 7.57
CA PHE A 735 -16.39 17.34 6.13
C PHE A 735 -17.11 16.26 5.29
N ASP A 736 -17.87 15.37 5.90
CA ASP A 736 -18.41 14.16 5.24
C ASP A 736 -17.36 13.40 4.41
N SER A 737 -16.13 13.35 4.93
CA SER A 737 -14.99 12.77 4.24
C SER A 737 -13.94 12.24 5.20
N GLN A 738 -13.73 10.91 5.22
CA GLN A 738 -12.69 10.29 6.04
C GLN A 738 -11.30 10.84 5.72
N ARG A 739 -11.01 11.13 4.46
CA ARG A 739 -9.70 11.62 4.02
C ARG A 739 -9.42 13.05 4.48
N LEU A 740 -10.42 13.92 4.48
CA LEU A 740 -10.30 15.25 5.07
C LEU A 740 -10.23 15.16 6.60
N GLY A 741 -10.95 14.20 7.18
CA GLY A 741 -10.84 13.84 8.58
C GLY A 741 -9.42 13.49 8.97
N ASP A 742 -8.78 12.58 8.25
CA ASP A 742 -7.39 12.17 8.47
C ASP A 742 -6.43 13.39 8.34
N GLN A 743 -6.63 14.23 7.33
CA GLN A 743 -5.78 15.38 7.04
C GLN A 743 -5.92 16.48 8.09
N TYR A 744 -7.12 17.02 8.24
CA TYR A 744 -7.36 18.18 9.12
C TYR A 744 -7.48 17.78 10.59
N GLY A 745 -8.10 16.63 10.87
CA GLY A 745 -8.21 16.12 12.24
C GLY A 745 -6.86 15.84 12.88
N THR A 746 -5.92 15.26 12.12
CA THR A 746 -4.55 15.04 12.65
C THR A 746 -3.85 16.38 12.95
N LEU A 747 -3.94 17.38 12.05
CA LEU A 747 -3.36 18.71 12.31
C LEU A 747 -3.98 19.38 13.53
N MET A 748 -5.31 19.28 13.71
CA MET A 748 -6.00 19.81 14.88
C MET A 748 -5.58 19.11 16.17
N ALA A 749 -5.34 17.80 16.15
CA ALA A 749 -4.81 17.07 17.31
C ALA A 749 -3.41 17.56 17.70
N GLY A 750 -2.56 17.90 16.71
CA GLY A 750 -1.28 18.56 16.96
C GLY A 750 -1.43 19.92 17.63
N ALA A 751 -2.29 20.79 17.09
CA ALA A 751 -2.55 22.09 17.67
C ALA A 751 -3.15 22.00 19.09
N TRP A 752 -4.05 21.05 19.33
CA TRP A 752 -4.64 20.76 20.63
C TRP A 752 -3.60 20.47 21.70
N SER A 753 -2.55 19.76 21.39
CA SER A 753 -1.49 19.41 22.36
C SER A 753 -0.69 20.60 22.90
N LEU A 754 -0.80 21.79 22.30
CA LEU A 754 -0.27 23.04 22.85
C LEU A 754 -1.24 23.70 23.83
N LEU A 755 -2.53 23.37 23.78
CA LEU A 755 -3.59 23.97 24.58
C LEU A 755 -4.01 23.09 25.75
N SER A 756 -3.73 21.76 25.67
CA SER A 756 -4.15 20.79 26.69
C SER A 756 -3.21 19.59 26.70
N ASP A 757 -3.02 19.00 27.89
CA ASP A 757 -2.28 17.77 28.12
C ASP A 757 -3.21 16.54 28.18
N VAL A 758 -4.52 16.76 28.02
CA VAL A 758 -5.55 15.72 28.15
C VAL A 758 -6.14 15.41 26.79
N VAL A 759 -6.46 14.13 26.58
CA VAL A 759 -7.17 13.67 25.37
C VAL A 759 -8.54 14.33 25.32
N PRO A 760 -8.92 14.99 24.22
CA PRO A 760 -10.24 15.63 24.12
C PRO A 760 -11.36 14.58 24.09
N THR A 761 -12.52 14.98 24.60
CA THR A 761 -13.76 14.27 24.33
C THR A 761 -14.18 14.48 22.87
N GLN A 762 -15.12 13.68 22.39
CA GLN A 762 -15.63 13.83 21.02
C GLN A 762 -16.29 15.21 20.83
N ASP A 763 -17.07 15.68 21.81
CA ASP A 763 -17.76 16.97 21.77
C ASP A 763 -16.79 18.16 21.76
N GLU A 764 -15.71 18.11 22.56
CA GLU A 764 -14.67 19.15 22.55
C GLU A 764 -13.96 19.22 21.19
N ALA A 765 -13.68 18.07 20.59
CA ALA A 765 -13.06 18.02 19.26
C ALA A 765 -14.00 18.54 18.17
N GLU A 766 -15.31 18.22 18.23
CA GLU A 766 -16.31 18.74 17.31
C GLU A 766 -16.51 20.25 17.46
N GLN A 767 -16.54 20.76 18.68
CA GLN A 767 -16.58 22.21 18.95
C GLN A 767 -15.32 22.91 18.46
N CYS A 768 -14.15 22.34 18.70
CA CYS A 768 -12.86 22.89 18.24
C CYS A 768 -12.78 22.96 16.70
N ILE A 769 -13.35 21.98 15.99
CA ILE A 769 -13.44 22.03 14.54
C ILE A 769 -14.49 23.07 14.10
N ALA A 770 -15.68 23.05 14.70
CA ALA A 770 -16.78 23.93 14.32
C ALA A 770 -16.50 25.43 14.57
N CYS A 771 -15.57 25.80 15.49
CA CYS A 771 -15.18 27.17 15.72
C CYS A 771 -14.34 27.81 14.61
N HIS A 772 -13.86 27.03 13.63
CA HIS A 772 -13.09 27.53 12.50
C HIS A 772 -13.97 27.63 11.25
N ASP A 773 -13.69 28.64 10.42
CA ASP A 773 -14.28 28.77 9.10
C ASP A 773 -13.52 27.85 8.12
N TRP A 774 -14.22 26.86 7.59
CA TRP A 774 -13.70 25.87 6.64
C TRP A 774 -14.21 26.06 5.22
N GLU A 775 -15.00 27.10 4.94
CA GLU A 775 -15.66 27.26 3.64
C GLU A 775 -14.69 27.20 2.46
N SER A 776 -13.56 27.89 2.54
CA SER A 776 -12.54 27.87 1.49
C SER A 776 -11.82 26.54 1.34
N TYR A 777 -11.74 25.73 2.42
CA TYR A 777 -11.16 24.39 2.37
C TYR A 777 -12.14 23.35 1.83
N SER A 778 -13.43 23.49 2.12
CA SER A 778 -14.50 22.66 1.56
C SER A 778 -14.74 22.97 0.08
N GLN A 779 -14.82 24.24 -0.30
CA GLN A 779 -15.02 24.66 -1.70
C GLN A 779 -13.89 24.18 -2.64
N SER A 780 -12.64 24.17 -2.20
CA SER A 780 -11.54 23.59 -3.00
C SER A 780 -11.68 22.09 -3.23
N THR A 781 -12.54 21.42 -2.46
CA THR A 781 -12.79 19.98 -2.44
C THR A 781 -14.17 19.62 -3.02
N GLU A 782 -15.10 20.57 -3.09
CA GLU A 782 -16.51 20.36 -3.49
C GLU A 782 -16.67 19.89 -4.94
N LEU A 783 -15.77 20.25 -5.83
CA LEU A 783 -15.80 19.72 -7.19
C LEU A 783 -15.03 18.40 -7.27
N SER A 784 -15.76 17.32 -7.40
CA SER A 784 -15.20 15.99 -7.69
C SER A 784 -14.36 16.00 -8.97
N ASP A 785 -13.49 15.02 -9.16
CA ASP A 785 -12.67 14.91 -10.39
C ASP A 785 -13.54 14.86 -11.67
N GLU A 786 -14.70 14.21 -11.58
CA GLU A 786 -15.67 14.15 -12.70
C GLU A 786 -16.34 15.49 -12.97
N GLN A 787 -16.66 16.27 -11.92
CA GLN A 787 -17.22 17.60 -12.08
C GLN A 787 -16.21 18.58 -12.69
N ARG A 788 -14.96 18.53 -12.25
CA ARG A 788 -13.89 19.33 -12.87
C ARG A 788 -13.61 18.93 -14.31
N CYS A 789 -13.65 17.64 -14.59
CA CYS A 789 -13.48 17.15 -15.96
C CYS A 789 -14.54 17.72 -16.89
N ILE A 790 -15.81 17.65 -16.50
CA ILE A 790 -16.89 18.22 -17.34
C ILE A 790 -16.83 19.74 -17.39
N GLN A 791 -16.51 20.44 -16.30
CA GLN A 791 -16.36 21.89 -16.31
C GLN A 791 -15.22 22.34 -17.21
N THR A 792 -14.09 21.63 -17.24
CA THR A 792 -12.98 21.93 -18.17
C THR A 792 -13.43 21.83 -19.62
N ILE A 793 -14.30 20.88 -19.93
CA ILE A 793 -14.89 20.77 -21.28
C ILE A 793 -15.84 21.93 -21.51
N LEU A 794 -16.76 22.22 -20.59
CA LEU A 794 -17.80 23.26 -20.77
C LEU A 794 -17.22 24.69 -20.87
N GLN A 795 -16.15 24.98 -20.14
CA GLN A 795 -15.48 26.29 -20.14
C GLN A 795 -14.58 26.50 -21.36
N HIS A 796 -14.36 25.50 -22.19
CA HIS A 796 -13.49 25.62 -23.35
C HIS A 796 -14.13 26.52 -24.42
N PRO A 797 -13.42 27.61 -24.88
CA PRO A 797 -13.96 28.51 -25.91
C PRO A 797 -13.87 27.87 -27.28
N LEU A 798 -14.97 27.95 -28.03
CA LEU A 798 -15.07 27.53 -29.43
C LEU A 798 -15.35 28.71 -30.34
N ARG A 799 -14.71 28.69 -31.51
CA ARG A 799 -15.04 29.60 -32.59
C ARG A 799 -16.15 29.00 -33.43
N VAL A 800 -17.26 29.73 -33.53
CA VAL A 800 -18.44 29.36 -34.34
C VAL A 800 -18.51 30.31 -35.52
N GLU A 801 -18.51 29.73 -36.72
CA GLU A 801 -18.66 30.48 -37.96
C GLU A 801 -20.15 30.78 -38.20
N CYS A 802 -20.54 32.02 -38.09
CA CYS A 802 -21.86 32.55 -38.46
C CYS A 802 -21.80 33.12 -39.87
N PRO A 803 -22.96 33.34 -40.55
CA PRO A 803 -22.99 33.80 -41.96
C PRO A 803 -22.17 35.05 -42.22
N ASP A 804 -22.13 35.98 -41.28
CA ASP A 804 -21.49 37.29 -41.47
C ASP A 804 -20.19 37.49 -40.67
N ARG A 805 -19.92 36.64 -39.67
CA ARG A 805 -18.74 36.76 -38.78
C ARG A 805 -18.48 35.50 -38.01
N THR A 806 -17.28 35.41 -37.39
CA THR A 806 -16.91 34.37 -36.44
C THR A 806 -17.15 34.88 -35.02
N VAL A 807 -17.86 34.11 -34.22
CA VAL A 807 -18.16 34.41 -32.81
C VAL A 807 -17.50 33.37 -31.92
N THR A 808 -17.00 33.78 -30.77
CA THR A 808 -16.45 32.86 -29.78
C THR A 808 -17.42 32.67 -28.61
N ARG A 809 -17.76 31.40 -28.29
CA ARG A 809 -18.58 31.02 -27.13
C ARG A 809 -17.97 29.81 -26.47
N THR A 810 -18.22 29.66 -25.19
CA THR A 810 -17.83 28.43 -24.46
C THR A 810 -18.72 27.25 -24.87
N ILE A 811 -18.24 26.05 -24.69
CA ILE A 811 -19.03 24.82 -24.90
C ILE A 811 -20.29 24.85 -24.04
N GLY A 812 -20.20 25.33 -22.79
CA GLY A 812 -21.34 25.47 -21.88
C GLY A 812 -22.43 26.40 -22.45
N GLU A 813 -22.06 27.62 -22.91
CA GLU A 813 -22.99 28.56 -23.56
C GLU A 813 -23.63 27.93 -24.81
N LEU A 814 -22.87 27.18 -25.61
CA LEU A 814 -23.42 26.48 -26.76
C LEU A 814 -24.36 25.32 -26.39
N VAL A 815 -24.14 24.63 -25.25
CA VAL A 815 -25.06 23.63 -24.73
C VAL A 815 -26.38 24.28 -24.29
N GLU A 816 -26.32 25.38 -23.57
CA GLU A 816 -27.51 26.15 -23.16
C GLU A 816 -28.32 26.66 -24.37
N LEU A 817 -27.61 27.21 -25.38
CA LEU A 817 -28.25 27.64 -26.64
C LEU A 817 -28.92 26.49 -27.39
N ALA A 818 -28.21 25.38 -27.53
CA ALA A 818 -28.74 24.19 -28.19
C ALA A 818 -29.93 23.56 -27.43
N ALA A 819 -29.96 23.73 -26.08
CA ALA A 819 -31.04 23.27 -25.20
C ALA A 819 -32.24 24.25 -25.19
N HIS A 820 -32.19 25.37 -25.89
CA HIS A 820 -33.16 26.48 -25.85
C HIS A 820 -33.35 27.08 -24.44
N GLN A 821 -32.31 26.97 -23.57
CA GLN A 821 -32.30 27.57 -22.24
C GLN A 821 -31.77 29.03 -22.26
N ALA A 822 -31.06 29.40 -23.33
CA ALA A 822 -30.56 30.74 -23.57
C ALA A 822 -30.90 31.21 -24.98
N HIS A 823 -30.90 32.51 -25.19
CA HIS A 823 -31.09 33.14 -26.51
C HIS A 823 -29.85 33.97 -26.86
N ASP A 824 -29.34 33.78 -28.06
CA ASP A 824 -28.28 34.59 -28.64
C ASP A 824 -28.75 35.15 -29.99
N LEU A 825 -28.46 36.43 -30.24
CA LEU A 825 -28.83 37.09 -31.47
C LEU A 825 -27.96 36.65 -32.65
N GLU A 826 -26.86 36.00 -32.41
CA GLU A 826 -25.81 35.70 -33.39
C GLU A 826 -25.75 34.20 -33.72
N ILE A 827 -26.11 33.34 -32.76
CA ILE A 827 -26.01 31.88 -32.86
C ILE A 827 -27.36 31.22 -32.62
N SER A 828 -27.90 30.57 -33.65
CA SER A 828 -29.10 29.74 -33.50
C SER A 828 -28.84 28.43 -32.76
N ALA A 829 -29.85 27.88 -32.12
CA ALA A 829 -29.74 26.58 -31.43
C ALA A 829 -29.26 25.45 -32.36
N GLU A 830 -29.65 25.48 -33.65
CA GLU A 830 -29.19 24.51 -34.64
C GLU A 830 -27.70 24.68 -34.96
N LEU A 831 -27.20 25.89 -35.09
CA LEU A 831 -25.81 26.21 -35.34
C LEU A 831 -24.95 25.84 -34.14
N ALA A 832 -25.44 26.12 -32.91
CA ALA A 832 -24.81 25.68 -31.65
C ALA A 832 -24.69 24.14 -31.58
N GLY A 833 -25.77 23.42 -31.93
CA GLY A 833 -25.76 21.96 -32.00
C GLY A 833 -24.77 21.37 -33.01
N GLN A 834 -24.65 22.01 -34.18
CA GLN A 834 -23.66 21.63 -35.20
C GLN A 834 -22.23 21.88 -34.73
N ALA A 835 -21.98 23.01 -34.06
CA ALA A 835 -20.67 23.34 -33.51
C ALA A 835 -20.24 22.31 -32.42
N LEU A 836 -21.15 21.96 -31.53
CA LEU A 836 -20.94 20.92 -30.51
C LEU A 836 -20.67 19.55 -31.15
N ALA A 837 -21.42 19.16 -32.18
CA ALA A 837 -21.25 17.87 -32.83
C ALA A 837 -19.88 17.70 -33.48
N ARG A 838 -19.29 18.75 -34.03
CA ARG A 838 -17.91 18.78 -34.55
C ARG A 838 -16.87 18.52 -33.48
N GLN A 839 -17.17 18.87 -32.21
CA GLN A 839 -16.31 18.62 -31.08
C GLN A 839 -16.51 17.24 -30.41
N GLY A 840 -17.42 16.42 -30.95
CA GLY A 840 -17.76 15.13 -30.34
C GLY A 840 -18.70 15.25 -29.15
N LEU A 841 -19.50 16.32 -29.13
CA LEU A 841 -20.54 16.61 -28.16
C LEU A 841 -21.88 16.66 -28.87
N ARG A 842 -22.93 16.07 -28.31
CA ARG A 842 -24.27 16.10 -28.91
C ARG A 842 -25.30 16.21 -27.82
N LEU A 843 -26.23 17.16 -28.03
CA LEU A 843 -27.37 17.33 -27.15
C LEU A 843 -28.49 16.37 -27.56
N GLU A 844 -28.92 15.53 -26.63
CA GLU A 844 -30.15 14.71 -26.70
C GLU A 844 -30.91 14.88 -25.37
N PRO A 845 -31.77 15.93 -25.27
CA PRO A 845 -32.46 16.20 -24.01
C PRO A 845 -33.11 14.94 -23.41
N PRO A 846 -32.96 14.68 -22.11
CA PRO A 846 -32.37 15.56 -21.12
C PRO A 846 -30.83 15.37 -20.89
N HIS A 847 -30.11 14.87 -21.88
CA HIS A 847 -28.67 14.52 -21.71
C HIS A 847 -27.79 15.27 -22.71
N LEU A 848 -26.57 15.58 -22.25
CA LEU A 848 -25.42 15.89 -23.10
C LEU A 848 -24.64 14.59 -23.36
N LEU A 849 -24.45 14.22 -24.60
CA LEU A 849 -23.62 13.09 -25.00
C LEU A 849 -22.19 13.55 -25.26
N VAL A 850 -21.22 12.91 -24.63
CA VAL A 850 -19.79 13.15 -24.82
C VAL A 850 -19.18 11.90 -25.45
N SER A 851 -18.54 12.05 -26.60
CA SER A 851 -17.89 10.94 -27.30
C SER A 851 -16.71 10.38 -26.50
N ASN A 852 -16.58 9.07 -26.48
CA ASN A 852 -15.47 8.39 -25.78
C ASN A 852 -14.12 8.51 -26.50
N THR A 853 -14.12 8.88 -27.79
CA THR A 853 -12.96 8.82 -28.68
C THR A 853 -12.78 10.09 -29.52
N ALA A 854 -13.52 11.16 -29.25
CA ALA A 854 -13.38 12.40 -30.00
C ALA A 854 -12.03 13.06 -29.75
N GLU A 855 -11.27 13.25 -30.81
CA GLU A 855 -9.95 13.93 -30.74
C GLU A 855 -10.08 15.37 -30.21
N PRO A 856 -11.09 16.19 -30.56
CA PRO A 856 -11.23 17.51 -29.96
C PRO A 856 -11.39 17.49 -28.42
N VAL A 857 -12.17 16.55 -27.87
CA VAL A 857 -12.28 16.37 -26.41
C VAL A 857 -10.92 15.96 -25.81
N ALA A 858 -10.18 15.07 -26.49
CA ALA A 858 -8.83 14.68 -26.06
C ALA A 858 -7.86 15.88 -26.06
N GLN A 859 -7.97 16.77 -27.03
CA GLN A 859 -7.15 17.99 -27.10
C GLN A 859 -7.48 18.97 -25.98
N ILE A 860 -8.77 19.20 -25.69
CA ILE A 860 -9.21 20.04 -24.56
C ILE A 860 -8.62 19.54 -23.25
N LEU A 861 -8.61 18.22 -23.03
CA LEU A 861 -8.16 17.58 -21.82
C LEU A 861 -6.66 17.23 -21.81
N ARG A 862 -5.90 17.56 -22.88
CA ARG A 862 -4.52 17.09 -23.10
C ARG A 862 -3.54 17.40 -21.97
N GLU A 863 -3.67 18.55 -21.34
CA GLU A 863 -2.80 19.00 -20.26
C GLU A 863 -3.38 18.75 -18.87
N THR A 864 -4.47 17.98 -18.80
CA THR A 864 -5.15 17.64 -17.55
C THR A 864 -4.83 16.20 -17.12
N ALA A 865 -5.20 15.88 -15.87
CA ALA A 865 -5.13 14.51 -15.35
C ALA A 865 -6.03 13.53 -16.12
N TRP A 866 -6.98 14.02 -16.89
CA TRP A 866 -7.99 13.25 -17.64
C TRP A 866 -7.69 13.11 -19.13
N ALA A 867 -6.52 13.50 -19.59
CA ALA A 867 -6.09 13.38 -20.99
C ALA A 867 -6.37 11.99 -21.60
N HIS A 868 -6.27 10.97 -20.73
CA HIS A 868 -6.63 9.59 -21.07
C HIS A 868 -7.69 9.08 -20.10
N GLY A 869 -8.84 8.63 -20.65
CA GLY A 869 -9.87 7.96 -19.85
C GLY A 869 -10.98 8.87 -19.31
N TRP A 870 -11.17 10.08 -19.83
CA TRP A 870 -12.25 11.00 -19.43
C TRP A 870 -13.63 10.35 -19.44
N ALA A 871 -13.92 9.46 -20.37
CA ALA A 871 -15.19 8.75 -20.44
C ALA A 871 -15.49 7.92 -19.19
N VAL A 872 -14.45 7.35 -18.54
CA VAL A 872 -14.61 6.62 -17.28
C VAL A 872 -14.83 7.58 -16.12
N VAL A 873 -14.18 8.72 -16.15
CA VAL A 873 -14.33 9.77 -15.13
C VAL A 873 -15.73 10.37 -15.20
N LEU A 874 -16.17 10.79 -16.37
CA LEU A 874 -17.51 11.36 -16.58
C LEU A 874 -18.66 10.41 -16.22
N LEU A 875 -18.46 9.10 -16.31
CA LEU A 875 -19.44 8.11 -15.85
C LEU A 875 -19.68 8.08 -14.34
N ARG A 876 -18.84 8.77 -13.55
CA ARG A 876 -19.04 8.92 -12.09
C ARG A 876 -20.01 10.03 -11.73
N LEU A 877 -20.30 10.94 -12.68
CA LEU A 877 -21.30 11.98 -12.47
C LEU A 877 -22.67 11.35 -12.16
N ALA A 878 -23.43 11.99 -11.28
CA ALA A 878 -24.75 11.51 -10.88
C ALA A 878 -25.67 11.35 -12.10
N GLY A 879 -26.24 10.16 -12.27
CA GLY A 879 -27.14 9.86 -13.40
C GLY A 879 -26.45 9.69 -14.76
N ALA A 880 -25.12 9.80 -14.84
CA ALA A 880 -24.41 9.56 -16.11
C ALA A 880 -24.47 8.09 -16.52
N GLN A 881 -24.70 7.83 -17.81
CA GLN A 881 -24.90 6.51 -18.37
C GLN A 881 -24.05 6.28 -19.61
N ARG A 882 -23.75 5.01 -19.88
CA ARG A 882 -23.15 4.62 -21.15
C ARG A 882 -24.19 4.58 -22.23
N ARG A 883 -23.92 5.25 -23.35
CA ARG A 883 -24.71 5.14 -24.58
C ARG A 883 -24.00 4.26 -25.59
N GLY A 884 -24.81 3.49 -26.32
CA GLY A 884 -24.37 2.68 -27.47
C GLY A 884 -23.77 3.53 -28.57
N PRO A 885 -23.56 2.95 -29.77
CA PRO A 885 -22.99 3.70 -30.86
C PRO A 885 -23.89 4.89 -31.22
N VAL A 886 -23.36 6.11 -31.15
CA VAL A 886 -24.00 7.37 -31.45
C VAL A 886 -23.27 8.03 -32.60
N ARG A 887 -24.01 8.63 -33.54
CA ARG A 887 -23.42 9.42 -34.63
C ARG A 887 -23.36 10.87 -34.21
N PHE A 888 -22.16 11.47 -34.18
CA PHE A 888 -21.98 12.87 -33.83
C PHE A 888 -22.02 13.79 -35.05
N CYS A 889 -21.20 13.57 -36.06
CA CYS A 889 -21.27 14.35 -37.31
C CYS A 889 -20.84 13.46 -38.49
N GLY A 890 -21.36 13.80 -39.72
CA GLY A 890 -20.96 13.18 -41.00
C GLY A 890 -21.19 11.66 -41.07
N ALA A 891 -20.74 11.03 -42.17
CA ALA A 891 -20.99 9.64 -42.47
C ALA A 891 -20.07 8.65 -41.66
N GLY A 892 -18.97 9.12 -41.03
CA GLY A 892 -17.92 8.26 -40.47
C GLY A 892 -17.77 8.22 -38.95
N MET A 893 -18.39 9.12 -38.19
CA MET A 893 -18.17 9.20 -36.74
C MET A 893 -19.30 8.55 -35.94
N VAL A 894 -19.29 7.23 -35.87
CA VAL A 894 -20.13 6.47 -34.92
C VAL A 894 -19.27 5.97 -33.80
N THR A 895 -19.51 6.42 -32.57
CA THR A 895 -18.72 6.06 -31.39
C THR A 895 -19.61 5.86 -30.16
N ARG A 896 -19.09 5.17 -29.14
CA ARG A 896 -19.76 5.10 -27.85
C ARG A 896 -19.64 6.46 -27.16
N ALA A 897 -20.62 6.79 -26.34
CA ALA A 897 -20.71 8.05 -25.63
C ALA A 897 -21.03 7.86 -24.14
N VAL A 898 -20.74 8.90 -23.38
CA VAL A 898 -21.26 9.09 -22.01
C VAL A 898 -22.44 10.07 -22.14
N ALA A 899 -23.63 9.66 -21.68
CA ALA A 899 -24.79 10.51 -21.55
C ALA A 899 -24.81 11.12 -20.15
N ILE A 900 -24.70 12.43 -20.04
CA ILE A 900 -24.67 13.19 -18.81
C ILE A 900 -25.97 13.98 -18.70
N PRO A 901 -26.76 13.84 -17.59
CA PRO A 901 -27.97 14.64 -17.42
C PRO A 901 -27.63 16.13 -17.39
N LEU A 902 -28.42 16.95 -18.09
CA LEU A 902 -28.24 18.42 -18.08
C LEU A 902 -28.41 19.04 -16.69
N ALA A 903 -29.16 18.40 -15.82
CA ALA A 903 -29.34 18.84 -14.43
C ALA A 903 -28.07 18.74 -13.57
N VAL A 904 -27.03 18.08 -14.06
CA VAL A 904 -25.77 17.86 -13.33
C VAL A 904 -24.65 18.75 -13.91
N LEU A 905 -24.87 19.38 -15.03
CA LEU A 905 -23.95 20.34 -15.67
C LEU A 905 -24.06 21.70 -15.03
#